data_59f610810cfd182fc157765c91d8d795
#
_entry.id   59f610810cfd182fc157765c91d8d795
#
_cell.length_a   1.000
_cell.length_b   1.000
_cell.length_c   1.000
_cell.angle_alpha   90.00
_cell.angle_beta   90.00
_cell.angle_gamma   90.00
#
_symmetry.space_group_name_H-M   'P 1'
#
loop_
_entity.id
_entity.type
_entity.pdbx_description
1 polymer ?
#
loop_
_entity_poly.entity_id
_entity_poly.type
_entity_poly.pdbx_seq_one_letter_code
_entity_poly.pdbx_strand_id
1 'polypeptide(L)'
;MIKVTLKDGSVREFENELSVMDIAKSISEGLARAVVAASVNGKVVGLNHIVKEDCELNLFKFDDEEGKDVFRHTSAHILAQAIKRLYPEAKFAIGPTVENGFYYDIDLDHRLTNEDLEKLEKEMKKIAKEDIAVERYELPREEALAWAKENNEIYKVELIEDLPEGEVISFYKQGDFTDLCRGPHLPSTKKVKAVKLLSVAGAYWRGDEKNKMLQRIYGISFEKNKDLEEYLHMLEEAKKRDHRKLGRELDLFFIPEEGPGFPLFLPKGMELKNKLLKFWREIHREDGYQEIETPIILNQKLWETSGHWYNYKENMYTVDIDEQQFAIKPMNCPGSLIYYNAKPHSYKEFPMKVAELGRVHRHELSGALHGLMRVRAFTQDDAHIFMLPEQIKDQIKGVVDLIDRVYKTFGFEYHLELSTRPENSIGSDEEWEAAENGLREALEELNLPYILNEGDGAFYGPKIDFHLRDCLGRTWQCGTIQLDMQLPQRFDITYIGQDGEKHRPVMIHRVAFGSIERFIGILIEHYAGKFPVWLAPTQVRILPISDKYNDYANEVKKALFDRGIRVEIDDRAEKTGFKIREAQLQKIPYMLIVGEKEAADKTVSVRSRDNGEVGSISLDEFITTISEEVESRKNVIQD
;
A
#
# COMPACT_ATOMS: atom_id res chain seq x y z
N MET A 1 -20.66 8.63 -44.69
CA MET A 1 -20.20 7.38 -43.99
C MET A 1 -19.21 7.77 -42.93
N ILE A 2 -19.37 7.28 -41.73
CA ILE A 2 -18.52 7.52 -40.56
C ILE A 2 -17.69 6.25 -40.34
N LYS A 3 -16.38 6.41 -40.24
CA LYS A 3 -15.43 5.32 -39.96
C LYS A 3 -15.08 5.31 -38.48
N VAL A 4 -15.37 4.19 -37.81
CA VAL A 4 -15.08 3.96 -36.42
C VAL A 4 -13.97 2.91 -36.32
N THR A 5 -12.79 3.31 -35.83
CA THR A 5 -11.66 2.42 -35.58
C THR A 5 -11.72 1.93 -34.14
N LEU A 6 -11.78 0.62 -33.93
CA LEU A 6 -11.81 0.01 -32.61
C LEU A 6 -10.38 -0.24 -32.07
N LYS A 7 -10.24 -0.52 -30.77
CA LYS A 7 -8.94 -0.76 -30.09
C LYS A 7 -8.10 -1.89 -30.71
N ASP A 8 -8.75 -2.87 -31.35
CA ASP A 8 -8.08 -3.98 -32.03
C ASP A 8 -7.64 -3.64 -33.48
N GLY A 9 -7.81 -2.38 -33.89
CA GLY A 9 -7.51 -1.90 -35.25
C GLY A 9 -8.59 -2.20 -36.30
N SER A 10 -9.66 -2.88 -35.93
CA SER A 10 -10.78 -3.13 -36.85
C SER A 10 -11.56 -1.85 -37.13
N VAL A 11 -11.96 -1.65 -38.41
CA VAL A 11 -12.71 -0.46 -38.84
C VAL A 11 -14.13 -0.87 -39.18
N ARG A 12 -15.09 -0.09 -38.69
CA ARG A 12 -16.50 -0.21 -39.02
C ARG A 12 -17.03 1.06 -39.69
N GLU A 13 -17.83 0.91 -40.71
CA GLU A 13 -18.42 2.03 -41.46
C GLU A 13 -19.92 2.11 -41.21
N PHE A 14 -20.43 3.31 -40.94
CA PHE A 14 -21.83 3.58 -40.68
C PHE A 14 -22.33 4.71 -41.61
N GLU A 15 -23.54 4.58 -42.13
CA GLU A 15 -24.14 5.56 -43.04
C GLU A 15 -24.61 6.81 -42.31
N ASN A 16 -25.04 6.68 -41.05
CA ASN A 16 -25.62 7.75 -40.23
C ASN A 16 -24.86 7.93 -38.93
N GLU A 17 -25.09 9.06 -38.28
CA GLU A 17 -24.67 9.31 -36.88
C GLU A 17 -25.33 8.26 -35.96
N LEU A 18 -24.55 7.67 -35.06
CA LEU A 18 -25.01 6.63 -34.14
C LEU A 18 -24.52 6.91 -32.73
N SER A 19 -25.33 6.47 -31.75
CA SER A 19 -24.84 6.45 -30.37
C SER A 19 -23.76 5.39 -30.18
N VAL A 20 -22.85 5.61 -29.21
CA VAL A 20 -21.86 4.59 -28.81
C VAL A 20 -22.55 3.27 -28.44
N MET A 21 -23.73 3.33 -27.81
CA MET A 21 -24.54 2.16 -27.47
C MET A 21 -24.97 1.41 -28.71
N ASP A 22 -25.42 2.09 -29.77
CA ASP A 22 -25.85 1.44 -31.00
C ASP A 22 -24.67 0.86 -31.79
N ILE A 23 -23.53 1.51 -31.75
CA ILE A 23 -22.28 0.95 -32.27
C ILE A 23 -21.91 -0.34 -31.50
N ALA A 24 -21.96 -0.33 -30.17
CA ALA A 24 -21.69 -1.52 -29.35
C ALA A 24 -22.68 -2.68 -29.67
N LYS A 25 -23.98 -2.38 -29.86
CA LYS A 25 -24.99 -3.37 -30.31
C LYS A 25 -24.68 -3.93 -31.68
N SER A 26 -24.20 -3.10 -32.61
CA SER A 26 -23.85 -3.57 -33.97
C SER A 26 -22.67 -4.57 -33.95
N ILE A 27 -21.82 -4.51 -32.90
CA ILE A 27 -20.74 -5.47 -32.71
C ILE A 27 -21.26 -6.76 -32.08
N SER A 28 -21.93 -6.68 -30.94
CA SER A 28 -22.67 -7.78 -30.34
C SER A 28 -23.59 -7.30 -29.19
N GLU A 29 -24.73 -7.98 -29.04
CA GLU A 29 -25.66 -7.77 -27.93
C GLU A 29 -25.01 -8.06 -26.53
N GLY A 30 -24.06 -9.00 -26.49
CA GLY A 30 -23.29 -9.30 -25.27
C GLY A 30 -22.41 -8.15 -24.86
N LEU A 31 -21.68 -7.55 -25.80
CA LEU A 31 -20.83 -6.39 -25.57
C LEU A 31 -21.67 -5.18 -25.14
N ALA A 32 -22.76 -4.88 -25.85
CA ALA A 32 -23.65 -3.77 -25.51
C ALA A 32 -24.18 -3.84 -24.05
N ARG A 33 -24.41 -5.05 -23.55
CA ARG A 33 -24.82 -5.27 -22.15
C ARG A 33 -23.68 -5.09 -21.17
N ALA A 34 -22.45 -5.41 -21.56
CA ALA A 34 -21.28 -5.38 -20.69
C ALA A 34 -20.64 -3.97 -20.59
N VAL A 35 -20.71 -3.16 -21.64
CA VAL A 35 -20.10 -1.83 -21.65
C VAL A 35 -20.83 -0.86 -20.74
N VAL A 36 -20.06 0.04 -20.12
CA VAL A 36 -20.55 1.07 -19.19
C VAL A 36 -20.14 2.48 -19.61
N ALA A 37 -19.07 2.62 -20.39
CA ALA A 37 -18.55 3.86 -20.91
C ALA A 37 -17.78 3.62 -22.21
N ALA A 38 -17.29 4.70 -22.85
CA ALA A 38 -16.38 4.63 -23.98
C ALA A 38 -15.43 5.82 -23.99
N SER A 39 -14.38 5.76 -24.83
CA SER A 39 -13.67 6.96 -25.26
C SER A 39 -13.78 7.15 -26.77
N VAL A 40 -13.97 8.41 -27.17
CA VAL A 40 -13.98 8.85 -28.55
C VAL A 40 -12.78 9.80 -28.72
N ASN A 41 -11.83 9.43 -29.57
CA ASN A 41 -10.58 10.14 -29.78
C ASN A 41 -9.86 10.48 -28.44
N GLY A 42 -9.79 9.50 -27.53
CA GLY A 42 -9.17 9.62 -26.20
C GLY A 42 -10.01 10.32 -25.13
N LYS A 43 -11.14 10.97 -25.47
CA LYS A 43 -12.02 11.60 -24.48
C LYS A 43 -13.08 10.63 -23.99
N VAL A 44 -13.16 10.42 -22.66
CA VAL A 44 -14.19 9.54 -22.07
C VAL A 44 -15.59 10.14 -22.23
N VAL A 45 -16.53 9.33 -22.70
CA VAL A 45 -17.91 9.70 -22.99
C VAL A 45 -18.90 8.63 -22.50
N GLY A 46 -20.14 9.06 -22.25
CA GLY A 46 -21.23 8.12 -21.94
C GLY A 46 -21.72 7.37 -23.17
N LEU A 47 -22.42 6.25 -22.98
CA LEU A 47 -22.92 5.40 -24.07
C LEU A 47 -23.99 6.08 -24.96
N ASN A 48 -24.62 7.16 -24.48
CA ASN A 48 -25.58 7.96 -25.26
C ASN A 48 -24.91 9.01 -26.16
N HIS A 49 -23.57 9.13 -26.10
CA HIS A 49 -22.83 10.05 -26.95
C HIS A 49 -23.00 9.68 -28.42
N ILE A 50 -23.32 10.70 -29.25
CA ILE A 50 -23.51 10.51 -30.69
C ILE A 50 -22.18 10.73 -31.41
N VAL A 51 -21.72 9.73 -32.12
CA VAL A 51 -20.55 9.79 -33.00
C VAL A 51 -21.00 10.40 -34.33
N LYS A 52 -20.38 11.53 -34.73
CA LYS A 52 -20.77 12.32 -35.91
C LYS A 52 -19.72 12.33 -37.01
N GLU A 53 -18.51 11.95 -36.70
CA GLU A 53 -17.35 11.99 -37.60
C GLU A 53 -16.46 10.75 -37.40
N ASP A 54 -15.48 10.57 -38.25
CA ASP A 54 -14.50 9.51 -38.16
C ASP A 54 -13.77 9.59 -36.81
N CYS A 55 -13.65 8.48 -36.11
CA CYS A 55 -13.06 8.47 -34.76
C CYS A 55 -12.40 7.14 -34.39
N GLU A 56 -11.55 7.21 -33.39
CA GLU A 56 -11.10 6.06 -32.61
C GLU A 56 -12.06 5.84 -31.44
N LEU A 57 -12.61 4.63 -31.31
CA LEU A 57 -13.56 4.25 -30.27
C LEU A 57 -12.98 3.13 -29.42
N ASN A 58 -12.87 3.38 -28.12
CA ASN A 58 -12.58 2.35 -27.13
C ASN A 58 -13.80 2.16 -26.22
N LEU A 59 -14.20 0.90 -25.99
CA LEU A 59 -15.39 0.53 -25.20
C LEU A 59 -14.92 -0.02 -23.83
N PHE A 60 -15.39 0.59 -22.75
CA PHE A 60 -15.01 0.23 -21.37
C PHE A 60 -16.09 -0.58 -20.68
N LYS A 61 -15.67 -1.66 -20.02
CA LYS A 61 -16.49 -2.46 -19.11
C LYS A 61 -16.29 -1.97 -17.66
N PHE A 62 -17.01 -2.55 -16.72
CA PHE A 62 -16.85 -2.21 -15.30
C PHE A 62 -15.45 -2.49 -14.76
N ASP A 63 -14.74 -3.49 -15.27
CA ASP A 63 -13.39 -3.85 -14.80
C ASP A 63 -12.30 -2.85 -15.25
N ASP A 64 -12.58 -2.08 -16.31
CA ASP A 64 -11.69 -0.99 -16.76
C ASP A 64 -11.82 0.22 -15.82
N GLU A 65 -10.73 0.98 -15.64
CA GLU A 65 -10.69 2.12 -14.70
C GLU A 65 -11.73 3.19 -15.06
N GLU A 66 -11.79 3.58 -16.33
CA GLU A 66 -12.75 4.55 -16.84
C GLU A 66 -14.19 4.04 -16.70
N GLY A 67 -14.38 2.74 -16.84
CA GLY A 67 -15.69 2.10 -16.63
C GLY A 67 -16.13 2.14 -15.18
N LYS A 68 -15.23 1.84 -14.23
CA LYS A 68 -15.47 1.98 -12.79
C LYS A 68 -15.82 3.40 -12.42
N ASP A 69 -15.09 4.36 -12.98
CA ASP A 69 -15.27 5.78 -12.70
C ASP A 69 -16.66 6.25 -13.08
N VAL A 70 -17.11 5.98 -14.31
CA VAL A 70 -18.45 6.32 -14.79
C VAL A 70 -19.55 5.64 -13.98
N PHE A 71 -19.34 4.38 -13.61
CA PHE A 71 -20.29 3.61 -12.79
C PHE A 71 -20.42 4.20 -11.37
N ARG A 72 -19.30 4.47 -10.72
CA ARG A 72 -19.23 5.05 -9.37
C ARG A 72 -19.76 6.48 -9.34
N HIS A 73 -19.46 7.27 -10.37
CA HIS A 73 -19.98 8.62 -10.52
C HIS A 73 -21.51 8.62 -10.63
N THR A 74 -22.08 7.70 -11.40
CA THR A 74 -23.54 7.52 -11.44
C THR A 74 -24.10 7.07 -10.10
N SER A 75 -23.36 6.23 -9.36
CA SER A 75 -23.76 5.82 -8.01
C SER A 75 -23.80 6.99 -7.02
N ALA A 76 -22.87 7.96 -7.15
CA ALA A 76 -22.89 9.20 -6.37
C ALA A 76 -24.14 10.05 -6.67
N HIS A 77 -24.56 10.15 -7.94
CA HIS A 77 -25.79 10.84 -8.31
C HIS A 77 -27.05 10.12 -7.81
N ILE A 78 -27.07 8.78 -7.82
CA ILE A 78 -28.17 8.01 -7.21
C ILE A 78 -28.24 8.25 -5.70
N LEU A 79 -27.09 8.37 -5.02
CA LEU A 79 -27.05 8.76 -3.61
C LEU A 79 -27.64 10.18 -3.42
N ALA A 80 -27.23 11.14 -4.23
CA ALA A 80 -27.72 12.51 -4.15
C ALA A 80 -29.25 12.56 -4.37
N GLN A 81 -29.78 11.81 -5.36
CA GLN A 81 -31.22 11.69 -5.56
C GLN A 81 -31.93 11.06 -4.36
N ALA A 82 -31.37 10.00 -3.79
CA ALA A 82 -31.92 9.36 -2.58
C ALA A 82 -31.96 10.32 -1.40
N ILE A 83 -30.90 11.12 -1.22
CA ILE A 83 -30.86 12.17 -0.20
C ILE A 83 -31.95 13.21 -0.46
N LYS A 84 -32.06 13.71 -1.69
CA LYS A 84 -33.07 14.73 -2.04
C LYS A 84 -34.50 14.23 -1.78
N ARG A 85 -34.80 12.95 -2.03
CA ARG A 85 -36.11 12.34 -1.76
C ARG A 85 -36.41 12.22 -0.27
N LEU A 86 -35.42 11.86 0.56
CA LEU A 86 -35.59 11.67 1.99
C LEU A 86 -35.40 12.94 2.82
N TYR A 87 -34.56 13.85 2.33
CA TYR A 87 -34.20 15.13 2.97
C TYR A 87 -34.26 16.26 1.92
N PRO A 88 -35.46 16.75 1.57
CA PRO A 88 -35.62 17.76 0.51
C PRO A 88 -34.87 19.08 0.74
N GLU A 89 -34.56 19.39 2.00
CA GLU A 89 -33.83 20.59 2.43
C GLU A 89 -32.32 20.50 2.23
N ALA A 90 -31.78 19.30 1.95
CA ALA A 90 -30.35 19.10 1.74
C ALA A 90 -29.85 19.90 0.54
N LYS A 91 -28.67 20.52 0.69
CA LYS A 91 -27.94 21.22 -0.37
C LYS A 91 -26.75 20.40 -0.79
N PHE A 92 -26.49 20.37 -2.09
CA PHE A 92 -25.51 19.47 -2.69
C PHE A 92 -24.24 20.23 -3.08
N ALA A 93 -23.07 19.74 -2.60
CA ALA A 93 -21.79 20.30 -2.95
C ALA A 93 -21.16 19.52 -4.12
N ILE A 94 -20.35 18.52 -3.86
CA ILE A 94 -19.65 17.70 -4.88
C ILE A 94 -19.75 16.21 -4.56
N GLY A 95 -19.76 15.38 -5.63
CA GLY A 95 -19.83 13.92 -5.54
C GLY A 95 -18.82 13.21 -6.44
N PRO A 96 -17.50 13.34 -6.20
CA PRO A 96 -16.51 12.68 -7.03
C PRO A 96 -16.38 11.19 -6.73
N THR A 97 -15.76 10.49 -7.66
CA THR A 97 -15.25 9.15 -7.49
C THR A 97 -13.93 9.17 -6.72
N VAL A 98 -13.61 8.07 -6.08
CA VAL A 98 -12.32 7.80 -5.43
C VAL A 98 -11.87 6.38 -5.80
N GLU A 99 -10.59 6.08 -5.59
CA GLU A 99 -9.97 4.81 -5.98
C GLU A 99 -10.83 3.57 -5.69
N ASN A 100 -11.48 3.52 -4.51
CA ASN A 100 -12.28 2.36 -4.08
C ASN A 100 -13.76 2.70 -3.83
N GLY A 101 -14.32 3.69 -4.53
CA GLY A 101 -15.72 4.03 -4.33
C GLY A 101 -16.09 5.43 -4.81
N PHE A 102 -16.96 6.06 -4.06
CA PHE A 102 -17.41 7.43 -4.30
C PHE A 102 -17.77 8.10 -2.97
N TYR A 103 -17.87 9.42 -2.98
CA TYR A 103 -18.51 10.13 -1.87
C TYR A 103 -19.42 11.23 -2.40
N TYR A 104 -20.26 11.78 -1.53
CA TYR A 104 -21.02 12.99 -1.78
C TYR A 104 -20.99 13.90 -0.55
N ASP A 105 -20.66 15.18 -0.77
CA ASP A 105 -20.66 16.22 0.26
C ASP A 105 -21.99 16.95 0.23
N ILE A 106 -22.65 17.00 1.39
CA ILE A 106 -23.96 17.66 1.56
C ILE A 106 -23.94 18.60 2.76
N ASP A 107 -24.72 19.67 2.61
CA ASP A 107 -25.09 20.54 3.71
C ASP A 107 -26.50 20.18 4.18
N LEU A 108 -26.59 19.61 5.36
CA LEU A 108 -27.82 19.17 5.99
C LEU A 108 -27.71 19.38 7.50
N ASP A 109 -28.72 20.05 8.12
CA ASP A 109 -28.73 20.32 9.55
C ASP A 109 -28.92 19.03 10.36
N HIS A 110 -29.71 18.06 9.84
CA HIS A 110 -29.85 16.74 10.43
C HIS A 110 -28.53 15.98 10.33
N ARG A 111 -27.93 15.58 11.46
CA ARG A 111 -26.74 14.76 11.51
C ARG A 111 -27.08 13.32 11.17
N LEU A 112 -26.59 12.84 10.03
CA LEU A 112 -26.84 11.49 9.57
C LEU A 112 -26.22 10.42 10.49
N THR A 113 -26.99 9.38 10.73
CA THR A 113 -26.64 8.20 11.54
C THR A 113 -26.50 6.96 10.67
N ASN A 114 -26.02 5.84 11.23
CA ASN A 114 -25.99 4.57 10.54
C ASN A 114 -27.39 4.09 10.08
N GLU A 115 -28.43 4.38 10.86
CA GLU A 115 -29.82 4.06 10.49
C GLU A 115 -30.27 4.86 9.26
N ASP A 116 -29.82 6.10 9.14
CA ASP A 116 -30.12 6.94 7.97
C ASP A 116 -29.37 6.44 6.74
N LEU A 117 -28.14 5.96 6.89
CA LEU A 117 -27.42 5.31 5.79
C LEU A 117 -28.16 4.07 5.26
N GLU A 118 -28.75 3.26 6.15
CA GLU A 118 -29.57 2.10 5.73
C GLU A 118 -30.84 2.52 4.99
N LYS A 119 -31.48 3.63 5.38
CA LYS A 119 -32.64 4.17 4.67
C LYS A 119 -32.25 4.69 3.28
N LEU A 120 -31.12 5.41 3.19
CA LEU A 120 -30.57 5.90 1.94
C LEU A 120 -30.22 4.73 0.99
N GLU A 121 -29.59 3.66 1.47
CA GLU A 121 -29.29 2.48 0.66
C GLU A 121 -30.57 1.83 0.08
N LYS A 122 -31.63 1.76 0.88
CA LYS A 122 -32.94 1.23 0.42
C LYS A 122 -33.54 2.10 -0.68
N GLU A 123 -33.46 3.43 -0.52
CA GLU A 123 -33.95 4.36 -1.54
C GLU A 123 -33.08 4.32 -2.81
N MET A 124 -31.75 4.24 -2.69
CA MET A 124 -30.86 4.03 -3.83
C MET A 124 -31.22 2.78 -4.63
N LYS A 125 -31.46 1.66 -3.95
CA LYS A 125 -31.87 0.40 -4.59
C LYS A 125 -33.26 0.51 -5.26
N LYS A 126 -34.15 1.35 -4.73
CA LYS A 126 -35.44 1.64 -5.35
C LYS A 126 -35.25 2.47 -6.62
N ILE A 127 -34.47 3.55 -6.57
CA ILE A 127 -34.13 4.37 -7.74
C ILE A 127 -33.50 3.52 -8.85
N ALA A 128 -32.59 2.61 -8.51
CA ALA A 128 -32.00 1.69 -9.47
C ALA A 128 -33.04 0.77 -10.14
N LYS A 129 -34.06 0.32 -9.38
CA LYS A 129 -35.16 -0.51 -9.93
C LYS A 129 -36.14 0.27 -10.82
N GLU A 130 -36.26 1.57 -10.61
CA GLU A 130 -37.09 2.46 -11.42
C GLU A 130 -36.54 2.61 -12.85
N ASP A 131 -35.26 2.25 -13.10
CA ASP A 131 -34.62 2.29 -14.43
C ASP A 131 -34.72 3.69 -15.07
N ILE A 132 -34.36 4.71 -14.30
CA ILE A 132 -34.51 6.11 -14.70
C ILE A 132 -33.40 6.44 -15.72
N ALA A 133 -33.80 7.02 -16.85
CA ALA A 133 -32.85 7.53 -17.85
C ALA A 133 -32.02 8.68 -17.28
N VAL A 134 -30.75 8.72 -17.63
CA VAL A 134 -29.82 9.81 -17.27
C VAL A 134 -29.56 10.64 -18.51
N GLU A 135 -30.04 11.87 -18.50
CA GLU A 135 -30.02 12.78 -19.64
C GLU A 135 -29.02 13.92 -19.39
N ARG A 136 -28.08 14.10 -20.33
CA ARG A 136 -27.14 15.21 -20.32
C ARG A 136 -27.70 16.38 -21.13
N TYR A 137 -27.62 17.60 -20.57
CA TYR A 137 -27.89 18.83 -21.31
C TYR A 137 -26.95 19.96 -20.88
N GLU A 138 -26.90 21.02 -21.66
CA GLU A 138 -26.01 22.15 -21.41
C GLU A 138 -26.84 23.43 -21.27
N LEU A 139 -26.40 24.32 -20.39
CA LEU A 139 -27.01 25.61 -20.20
C LEU A 139 -25.94 26.72 -20.36
N PRO A 140 -26.33 27.88 -20.96
CA PRO A 140 -25.52 29.07 -20.84
C PRO A 140 -25.30 29.47 -19.38
N ARG A 141 -24.19 30.13 -19.07
CA ARG A 141 -23.82 30.51 -17.70
C ARG A 141 -24.93 31.24 -16.95
N GLU A 142 -25.60 32.19 -17.58
CA GLU A 142 -26.68 32.96 -16.98
C GLU A 142 -27.87 32.06 -16.57
N GLU A 143 -28.25 31.13 -17.45
CA GLU A 143 -29.33 30.17 -17.19
C GLU A 143 -28.91 29.14 -16.11
N ALA A 144 -27.68 28.69 -16.14
CA ALA A 144 -27.12 27.79 -15.12
C ALA A 144 -27.11 28.43 -13.73
N LEU A 145 -26.70 29.71 -13.63
CA LEU A 145 -26.75 30.46 -12.37
C LEU A 145 -28.20 30.71 -11.91
N ALA A 146 -29.10 31.04 -12.85
CA ALA A 146 -30.52 31.20 -12.51
C ALA A 146 -31.11 29.90 -11.96
N TRP A 147 -30.87 28.75 -12.62
CA TRP A 147 -31.28 27.45 -12.14
C TRP A 147 -30.76 27.14 -10.72
N ALA A 148 -29.46 27.37 -10.47
CA ALA A 148 -28.85 27.08 -9.16
C ALA A 148 -29.46 27.96 -8.05
N LYS A 149 -29.72 29.24 -8.33
CA LYS A 149 -30.35 30.17 -7.38
C LYS A 149 -31.82 29.82 -7.12
N GLU A 150 -32.60 29.48 -8.15
CA GLU A 150 -34.01 29.08 -8.01
C GLU A 150 -34.17 27.78 -7.19
N ASN A 151 -33.21 26.84 -7.33
CA ASN A 151 -33.22 25.59 -6.59
C ASN A 151 -32.50 25.69 -5.22
N ASN A 152 -32.03 26.88 -4.81
CA ASN A 152 -31.31 27.14 -3.57
C ASN A 152 -30.02 26.28 -3.41
N GLU A 153 -29.36 25.96 -4.53
CA GLU A 153 -28.11 25.17 -4.59
C GLU A 153 -26.89 26.11 -4.49
N ILE A 154 -26.66 26.63 -3.28
CA ILE A 154 -25.65 27.68 -3.03
C ILE A 154 -24.24 27.26 -3.43
N TYR A 155 -23.85 25.99 -3.20
CA TYR A 155 -22.54 25.46 -3.58
C TYR A 155 -22.38 25.35 -5.10
N LYS A 156 -23.48 25.07 -5.83
CA LYS A 156 -23.47 25.06 -7.31
C LYS A 156 -23.35 26.48 -7.87
N VAL A 157 -23.91 27.49 -7.21
CA VAL A 157 -23.69 28.89 -7.59
C VAL A 157 -22.20 29.21 -7.56
N GLU A 158 -21.52 28.95 -6.43
CA GLU A 158 -20.09 29.18 -6.28
C GLU A 158 -19.26 28.41 -7.33
N LEU A 159 -19.61 27.13 -7.58
CA LEU A 159 -18.90 26.32 -8.58
C LEU A 159 -19.05 26.87 -9.99
N ILE A 160 -20.25 27.36 -10.37
CA ILE A 160 -20.49 27.95 -11.68
C ILE A 160 -19.74 29.29 -11.83
N GLU A 161 -19.72 30.10 -10.76
CA GLU A 161 -19.02 31.39 -10.75
C GLU A 161 -17.49 31.23 -10.97
N ASP A 162 -16.91 30.15 -10.41
CA ASP A 162 -15.48 29.85 -10.54
C ASP A 162 -15.06 29.25 -11.89
N LEU A 163 -16.01 28.78 -12.72
CA LEU A 163 -15.65 28.21 -14.03
C LEU A 163 -15.07 29.32 -14.95
N PRO A 164 -14.03 29.00 -15.75
CA PRO A 164 -13.51 29.93 -16.75
C PRO A 164 -14.57 30.41 -17.73
N GLU A 165 -14.39 31.62 -18.32
CA GLU A 165 -15.27 32.09 -19.39
C GLU A 165 -15.18 31.18 -20.61
N GLY A 166 -16.36 30.80 -21.16
CA GLY A 166 -16.46 29.94 -22.35
C GLY A 166 -16.42 28.43 -22.05
N GLU A 167 -16.27 28.04 -20.78
CA GLU A 167 -16.39 26.60 -20.42
C GLU A 167 -17.84 26.14 -20.54
N VAL A 168 -18.02 24.92 -21.09
CA VAL A 168 -19.33 24.28 -21.26
C VAL A 168 -19.88 23.87 -19.90
N ILE A 169 -21.03 24.39 -19.54
CA ILE A 169 -21.71 24.07 -18.28
C ILE A 169 -22.77 22.99 -18.55
N SER A 170 -22.48 21.79 -18.06
CA SER A 170 -23.35 20.64 -18.28
C SER A 170 -24.08 20.22 -17.00
N PHE A 171 -25.28 19.72 -17.22
CA PHE A 171 -26.16 19.16 -16.20
C PHE A 171 -26.55 17.74 -16.56
N TYR A 172 -26.82 16.95 -15.56
CA TYR A 172 -27.37 15.62 -15.71
C TYR A 172 -28.70 15.51 -14.97
N LYS A 173 -29.76 15.20 -15.71
CA LYS A 173 -31.11 15.00 -15.19
C LYS A 173 -31.39 13.51 -15.05
N GLN A 174 -31.90 13.13 -13.90
CA GLN A 174 -32.20 11.77 -13.50
C GLN A 174 -33.61 11.75 -12.86
N GLY A 175 -34.64 11.69 -13.69
CA GLY A 175 -36.05 11.80 -13.25
C GLY A 175 -36.35 13.14 -12.57
N ASP A 176 -36.62 13.08 -11.26
CA ASP A 176 -36.90 14.22 -10.39
C ASP A 176 -35.66 14.94 -9.82
N PHE A 177 -34.48 14.44 -10.13
CA PHE A 177 -33.20 14.99 -9.67
C PHE A 177 -32.37 15.53 -10.83
N THR A 178 -31.76 16.70 -10.62
CA THR A 178 -30.84 17.33 -11.57
C THR A 178 -29.61 17.83 -10.81
N ASP A 179 -28.43 17.60 -11.37
CA ASP A 179 -27.18 18.07 -10.79
C ASP A 179 -26.25 18.70 -11.84
N LEU A 180 -25.49 19.72 -11.43
CA LEU A 180 -24.36 20.30 -12.17
C LEU A 180 -23.22 19.28 -12.18
N CYS A 181 -22.82 18.81 -13.35
CA CYS A 181 -21.82 17.76 -13.46
C CYS A 181 -21.16 17.73 -14.84
N ARG A 182 -19.86 17.41 -14.89
CA ARG A 182 -19.14 17.20 -16.15
C ARG A 182 -19.44 15.84 -16.78
N GLY A 183 -19.84 14.86 -15.98
CA GLY A 183 -20.02 13.47 -16.42
C GLY A 183 -18.70 12.79 -16.80
N PRO A 184 -18.77 11.69 -17.60
CA PRO A 184 -20.00 11.06 -18.06
C PRO A 184 -20.69 10.18 -17.02
N HIS A 185 -21.89 9.69 -17.38
CA HIS A 185 -22.70 8.81 -16.56
C HIS A 185 -23.20 7.60 -17.36
N LEU A 186 -23.67 6.57 -16.63
CA LEU A 186 -24.43 5.47 -17.22
C LEU A 186 -25.71 6.01 -17.91
N PRO A 187 -26.22 5.33 -18.94
CA PRO A 187 -27.43 5.76 -19.63
C PRO A 187 -28.70 5.66 -18.78
N SER A 188 -28.70 4.83 -17.73
CA SER A 188 -29.80 4.74 -16.76
C SER A 188 -29.30 4.25 -15.39
N THR A 189 -30.16 4.38 -14.37
CA THR A 189 -29.86 3.97 -12.99
C THR A 189 -29.84 2.44 -12.79
N LYS A 190 -30.36 1.67 -13.71
CA LYS A 190 -30.62 0.22 -13.62
C LYS A 190 -29.42 -0.65 -13.26
N LYS A 191 -28.22 -0.28 -13.70
CA LYS A 191 -27.03 -1.09 -13.48
C LYS A 191 -26.52 -1.02 -12.03
N VAL A 192 -26.82 0.05 -11.28
CA VAL A 192 -26.32 0.29 -9.92
C VAL A 192 -27.18 -0.45 -8.89
N LYS A 193 -27.02 -1.77 -8.81
CA LYS A 193 -27.82 -2.64 -7.91
C LYS A 193 -27.12 -2.99 -6.61
N ALA A 194 -25.81 -3.15 -6.67
CA ALA A 194 -24.97 -3.53 -5.54
C ALA A 194 -24.29 -2.30 -4.98
N VAL A 195 -24.86 -1.69 -3.95
CA VAL A 195 -24.37 -0.47 -3.31
C VAL A 195 -24.37 -0.62 -1.79
N LYS A 196 -23.31 -0.08 -1.15
CA LYS A 196 -23.20 0.02 0.31
C LYS A 196 -22.68 1.40 0.69
N LEU A 197 -23.33 2.05 1.63
CA LEU A 197 -22.82 3.27 2.27
C LEU A 197 -22.00 2.88 3.49
N LEU A 198 -20.76 3.40 3.57
CA LEU A 198 -19.77 2.93 4.55
C LEU A 198 -19.75 3.78 5.82
N SER A 199 -19.77 5.11 5.67
CA SER A 199 -19.60 6.04 6.78
C SER A 199 -20.03 7.45 6.41
N VAL A 200 -20.21 8.27 7.45
CA VAL A 200 -20.35 9.73 7.35
C VAL A 200 -19.19 10.38 8.08
N ALA A 201 -18.55 11.36 7.48
CA ALA A 201 -17.49 12.16 8.08
C ALA A 201 -17.76 13.66 7.88
N GLY A 202 -17.21 14.51 8.76
CA GLY A 202 -17.16 15.94 8.53
C GLY A 202 -16.09 16.29 7.47
N ALA A 203 -16.42 17.20 6.57
CA ALA A 203 -15.47 17.73 5.59
C ALA A 203 -15.73 19.23 5.40
N TYR A 204 -14.70 20.05 5.55
CA TYR A 204 -14.84 21.48 5.28
C TYR A 204 -14.99 21.74 3.78
N TRP A 205 -15.92 22.63 3.43
CA TRP A 205 -16.08 23.04 2.04
C TRP A 205 -14.75 23.57 1.47
N ARG A 206 -14.35 23.04 0.31
CA ARG A 206 -13.05 23.32 -0.36
C ARG A 206 -11.81 23.02 0.49
N GLY A 207 -11.93 22.22 1.53
CA GLY A 207 -10.82 21.86 2.40
C GLY A 207 -10.34 22.98 3.34
N ASP A 208 -11.01 24.11 3.38
CA ASP A 208 -10.67 25.24 4.24
C ASP A 208 -11.49 25.20 5.54
N GLU A 209 -10.82 25.11 6.68
CA GLU A 209 -11.44 25.06 8.02
C GLU A 209 -12.29 26.29 8.38
N LYS A 210 -12.14 27.40 7.64
CA LYS A 210 -12.95 28.62 7.79
C LYS A 210 -14.31 28.49 7.14
N ASN A 211 -14.50 27.55 6.23
CA ASN A 211 -15.75 27.31 5.55
C ASN A 211 -16.65 26.37 6.36
N LYS A 212 -17.92 26.28 5.94
CA LYS A 212 -18.90 25.39 6.58
C LYS A 212 -18.45 23.94 6.52
N MET A 213 -18.59 23.22 7.64
CA MET A 213 -18.38 21.78 7.70
C MET A 213 -19.60 21.09 7.11
N LEU A 214 -19.39 20.33 6.06
CA LEU A 214 -20.35 19.49 5.36
C LEU A 214 -20.32 18.06 5.90
N GLN A 215 -21.35 17.29 5.58
CA GLN A 215 -21.36 15.86 5.82
C GLN A 215 -20.96 15.13 4.55
N ARG A 216 -19.85 14.38 4.61
CA ARG A 216 -19.33 13.56 3.54
C ARG A 216 -19.77 12.12 3.73
N ILE A 217 -20.56 11.61 2.81
CA ILE A 217 -21.06 10.24 2.82
C ILE A 217 -20.24 9.40 1.87
N TYR A 218 -19.51 8.40 2.39
CA TYR A 218 -18.73 7.46 1.59
C TYR A 218 -19.58 6.25 1.20
N GLY A 219 -19.47 5.85 -0.07
CA GLY A 219 -20.14 4.67 -0.60
C GLY A 219 -19.27 3.88 -1.56
N ILE A 220 -19.63 2.62 -1.76
CA ILE A 220 -19.06 1.73 -2.75
C ILE A 220 -20.16 1.10 -3.59
N SER A 221 -19.85 0.78 -4.83
CA SER A 221 -20.79 0.13 -5.72
C SER A 221 -20.10 -0.84 -6.69
N PHE A 222 -20.83 -1.92 -7.02
CA PHE A 222 -20.41 -2.97 -7.95
C PHE A 222 -21.55 -3.35 -8.88
N GLU A 223 -21.25 -3.99 -10.01
CA GLU A 223 -22.29 -4.52 -10.90
C GLU A 223 -23.06 -5.68 -10.25
N LYS A 224 -22.38 -6.51 -9.44
CA LYS A 224 -22.94 -7.72 -8.84
C LYS A 224 -22.87 -7.67 -7.31
N ASN A 225 -23.91 -8.19 -6.66
CA ASN A 225 -23.93 -8.30 -5.20
C ASN A 225 -22.80 -9.20 -4.67
N LYS A 226 -22.42 -10.24 -5.39
CA LYS A 226 -21.31 -11.12 -5.00
C LYS A 226 -20.02 -10.34 -4.83
N ASP A 227 -19.65 -9.50 -5.79
CA ASP A 227 -18.43 -8.71 -5.78
C ASP A 227 -18.46 -7.69 -4.61
N LEU A 228 -19.63 -7.11 -4.34
CA LEU A 228 -19.83 -6.25 -3.17
C LEU A 228 -19.66 -7.00 -1.85
N GLU A 229 -20.23 -8.19 -1.72
CA GLU A 229 -20.11 -9.04 -0.52
C GLU A 229 -18.66 -9.46 -0.27
N GLU A 230 -17.94 -9.88 -1.31
CA GLU A 230 -16.51 -10.20 -1.25
C GLU A 230 -15.68 -8.99 -0.80
N TYR A 231 -15.95 -7.81 -1.36
CA TYR A 231 -15.28 -6.58 -0.96
C TYR A 231 -15.58 -6.19 0.50
N LEU A 232 -16.82 -6.30 0.94
CA LEU A 232 -17.21 -6.02 2.33
C LEU A 232 -16.54 -7.00 3.30
N HIS A 233 -16.49 -8.28 2.94
CA HIS A 233 -15.77 -9.29 3.71
C HIS A 233 -14.27 -8.94 3.81
N MET A 234 -13.65 -8.55 2.70
CA MET A 234 -12.25 -8.08 2.70
C MET A 234 -12.04 -6.87 3.64
N LEU A 235 -12.96 -5.89 3.64
CA LEU A 235 -12.87 -4.73 4.54
C LEU A 235 -13.01 -5.12 6.02
N GLU A 236 -13.89 -6.09 6.33
CA GLU A 236 -14.02 -6.60 7.71
C GLU A 236 -12.77 -7.34 8.15
N GLU A 237 -12.21 -8.19 7.29
CA GLU A 237 -10.94 -8.87 7.57
C GLU A 237 -9.79 -7.87 7.75
N ALA A 238 -9.72 -6.83 6.90
CA ALA A 238 -8.74 -5.76 7.06
C ALA A 238 -8.83 -5.07 8.44
N LYS A 239 -10.05 -4.77 8.91
CA LYS A 239 -10.26 -4.20 10.25
C LYS A 239 -9.85 -5.14 11.38
N LYS A 240 -10.10 -6.46 11.24
CA LYS A 240 -9.69 -7.46 12.24
C LYS A 240 -8.18 -7.62 12.30
N ARG A 241 -7.50 -7.47 11.16
CA ARG A 241 -6.05 -7.64 11.01
C ARG A 241 -5.25 -6.36 11.23
N ASP A 242 -5.90 -5.20 11.44
CA ASP A 242 -5.25 -3.89 11.61
C ASP A 242 -4.06 -3.99 12.59
N HIS A 243 -2.85 -3.72 12.10
CA HIS A 243 -1.61 -3.84 12.86
C HIS A 243 -1.57 -2.95 14.11
N ARG A 244 -2.29 -1.82 14.12
CA ARG A 244 -2.38 -0.91 15.28
C ARG A 244 -3.19 -1.54 16.40
N LYS A 245 -4.25 -2.27 16.06
CA LYS A 245 -5.08 -3.03 16.99
C LYS A 245 -4.32 -4.24 17.51
N LEU A 246 -3.85 -5.09 16.60
CA LEU A 246 -3.12 -6.32 16.96
C LEU A 246 -1.80 -6.00 17.67
N GLY A 247 -1.11 -4.94 17.28
CA GLY A 247 0.13 -4.50 17.94
C GLY A 247 -0.07 -4.19 19.41
N ARG A 248 -1.19 -3.54 19.78
CA ARG A 248 -1.57 -3.30 21.18
C ARG A 248 -2.02 -4.56 21.90
N GLU A 249 -2.90 -5.37 21.27
CA GLU A 249 -3.43 -6.61 21.87
C GLU A 249 -2.33 -7.66 22.13
N LEU A 250 -1.27 -7.67 21.31
CA LEU A 250 -0.15 -8.60 21.41
C LEU A 250 1.09 -8.00 22.12
N ASP A 251 1.00 -6.79 22.66
CA ASP A 251 2.10 -6.06 23.32
C ASP A 251 3.34 -5.91 22.44
N LEU A 252 3.16 -5.51 21.16
CA LEU A 252 4.27 -5.39 20.22
C LEU A 252 4.83 -3.97 20.16
N PHE A 253 3.96 -2.96 20.02
CA PHE A 253 4.35 -1.55 19.90
C PHE A 253 3.20 -0.61 20.20
N PHE A 254 3.54 0.66 20.42
CA PHE A 254 2.60 1.78 20.40
C PHE A 254 3.28 3.05 19.88
N ILE A 255 2.49 4.05 19.54
CA ILE A 255 2.98 5.38 19.17
C ILE A 255 2.59 6.33 20.30
N PRO A 256 3.55 6.91 21.04
CA PRO A 256 3.28 7.81 22.15
C PRO A 256 2.77 9.17 21.67
N GLU A 257 2.01 9.87 22.52
CA GLU A 257 1.50 11.21 22.21
C GLU A 257 2.62 12.24 22.08
N GLU A 258 3.73 12.06 22.80
CA GLU A 258 4.93 12.90 22.75
C GLU A 258 5.69 12.78 21.42
N GLY A 259 5.42 11.73 20.63
CA GLY A 259 6.12 11.44 19.39
C GLY A 259 5.20 10.91 18.28
N PRO A 260 4.30 11.73 17.73
CA PRO A 260 3.48 11.28 16.60
C PRO A 260 4.33 10.84 15.40
N GLY A 261 4.15 9.58 14.99
CA GLY A 261 4.95 8.97 13.92
C GLY A 261 6.28 8.36 14.38
N PHE A 262 6.56 8.31 15.68
CA PHE A 262 7.74 7.65 16.26
C PHE A 262 7.32 6.40 17.03
N PRO A 263 7.38 5.20 16.44
CA PRO A 263 6.94 3.99 17.12
C PRO A 263 7.88 3.58 18.24
N LEU A 264 7.29 3.20 19.38
CA LEU A 264 8.00 2.60 20.51
C LEU A 264 7.69 1.10 20.52
N PHE A 265 8.74 0.27 20.37
CA PHE A 265 8.61 -1.18 20.42
C PHE A 265 8.67 -1.69 21.86
N LEU A 266 7.71 -2.53 22.23
CA LEU A 266 7.68 -3.23 23.51
C LEU A 266 8.58 -4.50 23.46
N PRO A 267 8.86 -5.18 24.58
CA PRO A 267 9.76 -6.33 24.60
C PRO A 267 9.40 -7.42 23.57
N LYS A 268 8.12 -7.79 23.44
CA LYS A 268 7.68 -8.78 22.43
C LYS A 268 7.87 -8.28 21.00
N GLY A 269 7.61 -6.99 20.76
CA GLY A 269 7.86 -6.38 19.45
C GLY A 269 9.35 -6.34 19.12
N MET A 270 10.22 -6.12 20.11
CA MET A 270 11.67 -6.21 19.92
C MET A 270 12.14 -7.63 19.62
N GLU A 271 11.53 -8.66 20.21
CA GLU A 271 11.84 -10.05 19.85
C GLU A 271 11.52 -10.31 18.36
N LEU A 272 10.34 -9.91 17.89
CA LEU A 272 9.96 -10.01 16.48
C LEU A 272 10.97 -9.26 15.59
N LYS A 273 11.24 -8.00 15.91
CA LYS A 273 12.18 -7.16 15.16
C LYS A 273 13.58 -7.78 15.11
N ASN A 274 14.11 -8.25 16.23
CA ASN A 274 15.44 -8.87 16.30
C ASN A 274 15.54 -10.16 15.47
N LYS A 275 14.46 -10.95 15.38
CA LYS A 275 14.45 -12.14 14.50
C LYS A 275 14.50 -11.75 13.03
N LEU A 276 13.78 -10.70 12.65
CA LEU A 276 13.83 -10.16 11.29
C LEU A 276 15.23 -9.61 10.95
N LEU A 277 15.85 -8.83 11.87
CA LEU A 277 17.19 -8.31 11.68
C LEU A 277 18.27 -9.41 11.66
N LYS A 278 18.08 -10.48 12.45
CA LYS A 278 18.95 -11.66 12.39
C LYS A 278 18.87 -12.34 11.02
N PHE A 279 17.67 -12.59 10.53
CA PHE A 279 17.44 -13.16 9.19
C PHE A 279 18.09 -12.29 8.11
N TRP A 280 17.91 -10.96 8.18
CA TRP A 280 18.55 -10.03 7.27
C TRP A 280 20.09 -10.19 7.25
N ARG A 281 20.74 -10.26 8.43
CA ARG A 281 22.20 -10.43 8.52
C ARG A 281 22.67 -11.74 7.94
N GLU A 282 21.91 -12.81 8.12
CA GLU A 282 22.24 -14.14 7.59
C GLU A 282 22.29 -14.10 6.06
N ILE A 283 21.20 -13.69 5.40
CA ILE A 283 21.13 -13.65 3.93
C ILE A 283 22.11 -12.67 3.30
N HIS A 284 22.38 -11.54 3.96
CA HIS A 284 23.34 -10.56 3.44
C HIS A 284 24.77 -11.06 3.52
N ARG A 285 25.11 -11.76 4.62
CA ARG A 285 26.44 -12.38 4.75
C ARG A 285 26.65 -13.48 3.72
N GLU A 286 25.62 -14.30 3.45
CA GLU A 286 25.68 -15.32 2.40
C GLU A 286 25.94 -14.72 1.03
N ASP A 287 25.35 -13.57 0.71
CA ASP A 287 25.51 -12.88 -0.58
C ASP A 287 26.73 -11.93 -0.62
N GLY A 288 27.61 -11.97 0.40
CA GLY A 288 28.88 -11.25 0.44
C GLY A 288 28.79 -9.77 0.80
N TYR A 289 27.68 -9.33 1.41
CA TYR A 289 27.59 -7.95 1.92
C TYR A 289 28.36 -7.76 3.22
N GLN A 290 28.99 -6.59 3.34
CA GLN A 290 29.65 -6.12 4.57
C GLN A 290 28.72 -5.13 5.28
N GLU A 291 28.43 -5.40 6.56
CA GLU A 291 27.60 -4.49 7.36
C GLU A 291 28.43 -3.30 7.83
N ILE A 292 27.91 -2.08 7.60
CA ILE A 292 28.48 -0.82 8.10
C ILE A 292 27.45 -0.08 8.94
N GLU A 293 27.88 0.95 9.65
CA GLU A 293 26.99 1.89 10.37
C GLU A 293 27.48 3.31 10.12
N THR A 294 26.56 4.20 9.71
CA THR A 294 26.85 5.60 9.47
C THR A 294 26.20 6.51 10.51
N PRO A 295 26.81 7.67 10.84
CA PRO A 295 26.27 8.59 11.84
C PRO A 295 24.87 9.11 11.47
N ILE A 296 24.04 9.32 12.50
CA ILE A 296 22.66 9.81 12.31
C ILE A 296 22.64 11.31 11.98
N ILE A 297 23.54 12.10 12.61
CA ILE A 297 23.59 13.55 12.43
C ILE A 297 24.86 13.89 11.64
N LEU A 298 24.70 14.58 10.53
CA LEU A 298 25.77 15.00 9.64
C LEU A 298 25.55 16.45 9.19
N ASN A 299 26.64 17.16 8.86
CA ASN A 299 26.57 18.57 8.53
C ASN A 299 25.89 18.85 7.17
N GLN A 300 25.42 20.08 7.01
CA GLN A 300 24.70 20.55 5.81
C GLN A 300 25.48 20.30 4.52
N LYS A 301 26.80 20.51 4.51
CA LYS A 301 27.65 20.38 3.34
C LYS A 301 27.53 19.01 2.66
N LEU A 302 27.37 17.93 3.44
CA LEU A 302 27.15 16.59 2.91
C LEU A 302 25.86 16.50 2.11
N TRP A 303 24.81 17.13 2.63
CA TRP A 303 23.48 17.12 2.02
C TRP A 303 23.38 18.02 0.79
N GLU A 304 24.16 19.10 0.76
CA GLU A 304 24.35 19.95 -0.43
C GLU A 304 25.09 19.19 -1.53
N THR A 305 26.19 18.51 -1.17
CA THR A 305 26.97 17.70 -2.12
C THR A 305 26.11 16.61 -2.74
N SER A 306 25.31 15.91 -1.95
CA SER A 306 24.44 14.86 -2.45
C SER A 306 23.19 15.37 -3.18
N GLY A 307 22.86 16.65 -3.07
CA GLY A 307 21.66 17.27 -3.66
C GLY A 307 20.39 17.15 -2.82
N HIS A 308 20.42 16.40 -1.72
CA HIS A 308 19.26 16.25 -0.85
C HIS A 308 18.80 17.57 -0.22
N TRP A 309 19.72 18.48 0.06
CA TRP A 309 19.40 19.79 0.62
C TRP A 309 18.47 20.62 -0.25
N TYR A 310 18.55 20.47 -1.57
CA TYR A 310 17.75 21.22 -2.52
C TYR A 310 16.47 20.50 -2.96
N ASN A 311 16.52 19.17 -3.03
CA ASN A 311 15.41 18.37 -3.58
C ASN A 311 14.59 17.65 -2.51
N TYR A 312 15.02 17.67 -1.24
CA TYR A 312 14.39 16.87 -0.17
C TYR A 312 14.31 17.60 1.18
N LYS A 313 14.61 18.90 1.22
CA LYS A 313 14.73 19.69 2.47
C LYS A 313 13.45 19.71 3.30
N GLU A 314 12.29 19.76 2.69
CA GLU A 314 11.00 19.78 3.39
C GLU A 314 10.76 18.52 4.25
N ASN A 315 11.38 17.41 3.87
CA ASN A 315 11.31 16.15 4.57
C ASN A 315 12.45 15.94 5.57
N MET A 316 13.33 16.90 5.77
CA MET A 316 14.51 16.78 6.65
C MET A 316 14.28 17.46 8.00
N TYR A 317 14.76 16.82 9.06
CA TYR A 317 14.94 17.47 10.36
C TYR A 317 16.31 18.14 10.39
N THR A 318 16.33 19.44 10.59
CA THR A 318 17.57 20.23 10.68
C THR A 318 17.76 20.78 12.10
N VAL A 319 19.01 20.97 12.51
CA VAL A 319 19.38 21.51 13.82
C VAL A 319 20.61 22.39 13.68
N ASP A 320 20.62 23.52 14.39
CA ASP A 320 21.77 24.41 14.48
C ASP A 320 22.63 24.04 15.71
N ILE A 321 23.90 23.74 15.47
CA ILE A 321 24.87 23.38 16.51
C ILE A 321 26.14 24.23 16.30
N ASP A 322 26.55 25.03 17.27
CA ASP A 322 27.73 25.86 17.20
C ASP A 322 27.81 26.74 15.93
N GLU A 323 26.69 27.40 15.60
CA GLU A 323 26.53 28.27 14.41
C GLU A 323 26.65 27.52 13.06
N GLN A 324 26.59 26.20 13.06
CA GLN A 324 26.58 25.36 11.87
C GLN A 324 25.28 24.57 11.77
N GLN A 325 24.80 24.40 10.53
CA GLN A 325 23.63 23.59 10.28
C GLN A 325 23.99 22.12 10.09
N PHE A 326 23.24 21.25 10.77
CA PHE A 326 23.28 19.80 10.65
C PHE A 326 21.91 19.28 10.28
N ALA A 327 21.85 18.08 9.73
CA ALA A 327 20.60 17.37 9.53
C ALA A 327 20.67 15.95 10.10
N ILE A 328 19.53 15.51 10.59
CA ILE A 328 19.29 14.09 10.89
C ILE A 328 19.10 13.37 9.55
N LYS A 329 19.85 12.33 9.30
CA LYS A 329 19.86 11.67 7.98
C LYS A 329 18.48 11.19 7.56
N PRO A 330 17.96 11.64 6.38
CA PRO A 330 16.74 11.12 5.77
C PRO A 330 17.00 9.87 4.92
N MET A 331 18.27 9.64 4.55
CA MET A 331 18.77 8.56 3.71
C MET A 331 20.19 8.15 4.13
N ASN A 332 20.63 6.95 3.75
CA ASN A 332 21.94 6.41 4.15
C ASN A 332 23.02 6.59 3.07
N CYS A 333 22.63 6.81 1.82
CA CYS A 333 23.53 6.86 0.67
C CYS A 333 24.72 7.85 0.80
N PRO A 334 24.58 9.10 1.30
CA PRO A 334 25.73 9.96 1.46
C PRO A 334 26.75 9.42 2.48
N GLY A 335 26.28 8.71 3.51
CA GLY A 335 27.15 8.04 4.49
C GLY A 335 27.98 6.91 3.87
N SER A 336 27.39 6.11 2.98
CA SER A 336 28.10 5.03 2.29
C SER A 336 29.16 5.57 1.32
N LEU A 337 28.94 6.76 0.74
CA LEU A 337 29.93 7.43 -0.11
C LEU A 337 31.10 7.98 0.70
N ILE A 338 30.86 8.47 1.93
CA ILE A 338 31.94 8.81 2.87
C ILE A 338 32.78 7.56 3.20
N TYR A 339 32.11 6.42 3.47
CA TYR A 339 32.79 5.15 3.71
C TYR A 339 33.66 4.76 2.51
N TYR A 340 33.11 4.83 1.29
CA TYR A 340 33.87 4.53 0.07
C TYR A 340 35.13 5.42 -0.05
N ASN A 341 34.99 6.73 0.15
CA ASN A 341 36.10 7.68 0.03
C ASN A 341 37.16 7.60 1.16
N ALA A 342 36.93 6.76 2.19
CA ALA A 342 37.89 6.63 3.30
C ALA A 342 39.24 6.02 2.88
N LYS A 343 39.31 5.32 1.74
CA LYS A 343 40.54 4.73 1.17
C LYS A 343 40.47 4.65 -0.36
N PRO A 344 41.62 4.56 -1.05
CA PRO A 344 41.64 4.28 -2.48
C PRO A 344 41.21 2.84 -2.77
N HIS A 345 40.59 2.62 -3.93
CA HIS A 345 40.09 1.33 -4.38
C HIS A 345 40.67 0.92 -5.73
N SER A 346 40.77 -0.39 -5.96
CA SER A 346 41.16 -1.01 -7.23
C SER A 346 39.98 -1.73 -7.88
N TYR A 347 39.95 -1.81 -9.23
CA TYR A 347 38.97 -2.59 -9.98
C TYR A 347 38.81 -4.04 -9.49
N LYS A 348 39.84 -4.62 -8.86
CA LYS A 348 39.82 -5.99 -8.32
C LYS A 348 38.93 -6.15 -7.07
N GLU A 349 38.54 -5.05 -6.43
CA GLU A 349 37.68 -5.05 -5.24
C GLU A 349 36.18 -5.09 -5.61
N PHE A 350 35.84 -4.91 -6.89
CA PHE A 350 34.45 -4.86 -7.35
C PHE A 350 33.87 -6.22 -7.75
N PRO A 351 32.58 -6.46 -7.50
CA PRO A 351 31.63 -5.54 -6.88
C PRO A 351 31.84 -5.41 -5.37
N MET A 352 31.83 -4.19 -4.85
CA MET A 352 31.87 -3.91 -3.42
C MET A 352 30.44 -3.75 -2.89
N LYS A 353 30.01 -4.61 -1.98
CA LYS A 353 28.66 -4.66 -1.43
C LYS A 353 28.68 -4.25 0.05
N VAL A 354 28.13 -3.07 0.37
CA VAL A 354 27.99 -2.61 1.75
C VAL A 354 26.53 -2.47 2.12
N ALA A 355 26.17 -2.89 3.32
CA ALA A 355 24.79 -2.89 3.80
C ALA A 355 24.69 -2.25 5.19
N GLU A 356 23.58 -1.59 5.49
CA GLU A 356 23.34 -0.89 6.72
C GLU A 356 21.89 -1.08 7.19
N LEU A 357 21.68 -1.42 8.46
CA LEU A 357 20.39 -1.26 9.12
C LEU A 357 20.28 0.19 9.59
N GLY A 358 20.12 1.09 8.62
CA GLY A 358 20.25 2.52 8.82
C GLY A 358 19.01 3.16 9.42
N ARG A 359 19.15 3.79 10.62
CA ARG A 359 18.07 4.55 11.23
C ARG A 359 17.94 5.90 10.55
N VAL A 360 16.83 6.15 9.86
CA VAL A 360 16.54 7.39 9.14
C VAL A 360 15.31 8.09 9.70
N HIS A 361 15.23 9.41 9.48
CA HIS A 361 14.13 10.25 9.94
C HIS A 361 13.63 11.10 8.78
N ARG A 362 12.30 11.12 8.60
CA ARG A 362 11.65 11.93 7.57
C ARG A 362 10.48 12.71 8.16
N HIS A 363 10.41 13.99 7.88
CA HIS A 363 9.30 14.84 8.31
C HIS A 363 8.06 14.57 7.46
N GLU A 364 7.38 13.45 7.76
CA GLU A 364 6.09 13.14 7.14
C GLU A 364 4.99 14.03 7.70
N LEU A 365 4.08 14.48 6.83
CA LEU A 365 2.92 15.26 7.25
C LEU A 365 2.02 14.47 8.20
N SER A 366 1.46 15.14 9.20
CA SER A 366 0.64 14.49 10.25
C SER A 366 -0.55 13.70 9.66
N GLY A 367 -1.21 14.22 8.62
CA GLY A 367 -2.33 13.56 7.96
C GLY A 367 -1.95 12.29 7.16
N ALA A 368 -0.67 12.08 6.87
CA ALA A 368 -0.18 10.91 6.15
C ALA A 368 0.27 9.78 7.09
N LEU A 369 0.39 10.02 8.40
CA LEU A 369 0.88 9.02 9.36
C LEU A 369 -0.13 7.88 9.53
N HIS A 370 0.37 6.62 9.50
CA HIS A 370 -0.48 5.45 9.61
C HIS A 370 0.22 4.29 10.31
N GLY A 371 0.13 4.23 11.65
CA GLY A 371 0.72 3.16 12.45
C GLY A 371 2.19 2.92 12.12
N LEU A 372 2.57 1.67 11.82
CA LEU A 372 3.92 1.32 11.34
C LEU A 372 4.08 1.49 9.81
N MET A 373 3.00 1.65 9.06
CA MET A 373 3.03 1.74 7.59
C MET A 373 3.64 3.05 7.12
N ARG A 374 3.42 4.16 7.85
CA ARG A 374 4.00 5.46 7.56
C ARG A 374 4.39 6.18 8.84
N VAL A 375 5.68 6.27 9.08
CA VAL A 375 6.31 6.74 10.32
C VAL A 375 7.32 7.85 10.02
N ARG A 376 7.72 8.59 11.05
CA ARG A 376 8.74 9.65 10.96
C ARG A 376 10.15 9.17 11.28
N ALA A 377 10.29 8.01 11.92
CA ALA A 377 11.58 7.37 12.18
C ALA A 377 11.47 5.86 11.91
N PHE A 378 12.35 5.34 11.07
CA PHE A 378 12.34 3.92 10.68
C PHE A 378 13.75 3.41 10.40
N THR A 379 13.90 2.11 10.47
CA THR A 379 15.14 1.41 10.12
C THR A 379 15.01 0.94 8.67
N GLN A 380 15.88 1.41 7.80
CA GLN A 380 15.95 0.97 6.41
C GLN A 380 16.97 -0.16 6.29
N ASP A 381 16.63 -1.23 5.61
CA ASP A 381 17.55 -2.33 5.26
C ASP A 381 18.36 -2.00 4.01
N ASP A 382 19.06 -0.91 4.08
CA ASP A 382 19.73 -0.28 2.96
C ASP A 382 21.02 -0.98 2.58
N ALA A 383 21.33 -1.02 1.29
CA ALA A 383 22.65 -1.42 0.84
C ALA A 383 23.03 -0.71 -0.45
N HIS A 384 24.34 -0.56 -0.63
CA HIS A 384 24.97 0.09 -1.75
C HIS A 384 25.97 -0.85 -2.39
N ILE A 385 25.86 -1.03 -3.71
CA ILE A 385 26.76 -1.86 -4.48
C ILE A 385 27.54 -0.94 -5.41
N PHE A 386 28.84 -0.80 -5.15
CA PHE A 386 29.76 -0.11 -6.05
C PHE A 386 30.33 -1.13 -7.02
N MET A 387 30.31 -0.83 -8.31
CA MET A 387 30.64 -1.81 -9.35
C MET A 387 31.18 -1.18 -10.62
N LEU A 388 31.75 -2.01 -11.47
CA LEU A 388 32.11 -1.67 -12.82
C LEU A 388 30.85 -1.64 -13.72
N PRO A 389 30.81 -0.82 -14.79
CA PRO A 389 29.66 -0.77 -15.70
C PRO A 389 29.26 -2.15 -16.27
N GLU A 390 30.22 -3.00 -16.60
CA GLU A 390 29.98 -4.36 -17.11
C GLU A 390 29.37 -5.32 -16.09
N GLN A 391 29.36 -4.98 -14.79
CA GLN A 391 28.79 -5.80 -13.71
C GLN A 391 27.33 -5.46 -13.41
N ILE A 392 26.75 -4.39 -13.97
CA ILE A 392 25.40 -3.88 -13.65
C ILE A 392 24.37 -5.01 -13.69
N LYS A 393 24.33 -5.73 -14.80
CA LYS A 393 23.35 -6.79 -15.05
C LYS A 393 23.42 -7.93 -14.01
N ASP A 394 24.63 -8.43 -13.75
CA ASP A 394 24.84 -9.51 -12.78
C ASP A 394 24.46 -9.08 -11.35
N GLN A 395 24.74 -7.81 -11.00
CA GLN A 395 24.37 -7.30 -9.69
C GLN A 395 22.86 -7.09 -9.55
N ILE A 396 22.18 -6.60 -10.58
CA ILE A 396 20.70 -6.50 -10.57
C ILE A 396 20.09 -7.89 -10.39
N LYS A 397 20.57 -8.90 -11.15
CA LYS A 397 20.14 -10.29 -11.00
C LYS A 397 20.32 -10.79 -9.58
N GLY A 398 21.49 -10.60 -8.98
CA GLY A 398 21.76 -11.04 -7.61
C GLY A 398 20.84 -10.36 -6.58
N VAL A 399 20.49 -9.07 -6.78
CA VAL A 399 19.54 -8.37 -5.91
C VAL A 399 18.11 -8.88 -6.09
N VAL A 400 17.69 -9.15 -7.33
CA VAL A 400 16.36 -9.76 -7.60
C VAL A 400 16.26 -11.12 -6.90
N ASP A 401 17.27 -11.98 -7.04
CA ASP A 401 17.30 -13.30 -6.39
C ASP A 401 17.27 -13.20 -4.85
N LEU A 402 17.96 -12.20 -4.27
CA LEU A 402 17.92 -11.93 -2.83
C LEU A 402 16.52 -11.53 -2.37
N ILE A 403 15.88 -10.58 -3.06
CA ILE A 403 14.53 -10.09 -2.72
C ILE A 403 13.51 -11.22 -2.88
N ASP A 404 13.60 -12.02 -3.94
CA ASP A 404 12.73 -13.19 -4.16
C ASP A 404 12.83 -14.20 -3.01
N ARG A 405 14.06 -14.52 -2.56
CA ARG A 405 14.26 -15.38 -1.37
C ARG A 405 13.63 -14.80 -0.11
N VAL A 406 13.77 -13.48 0.08
CA VAL A 406 13.12 -12.80 1.21
C VAL A 406 11.62 -12.98 1.16
N TYR A 407 10.96 -12.62 0.06
CA TYR A 407 9.51 -12.64 -0.03
C TYR A 407 8.93 -14.04 0.04
N LYS A 408 9.56 -15.02 -0.61
CA LYS A 408 9.19 -16.44 -0.49
C LYS A 408 9.29 -16.97 0.94
N THR A 409 10.28 -16.50 1.72
CA THR A 409 10.42 -16.89 3.13
C THR A 409 9.21 -16.46 3.97
N PHE A 410 8.53 -15.39 3.61
CA PHE A 410 7.32 -14.92 4.30
C PHE A 410 6.01 -15.30 3.59
N GLY A 411 6.09 -15.98 2.44
CA GLY A 411 4.91 -16.40 1.66
C GLY A 411 4.25 -15.27 0.88
N PHE A 412 5.01 -14.24 0.49
CA PHE A 412 4.50 -13.14 -0.31
C PHE A 412 4.66 -13.36 -1.81
N GLU A 413 3.63 -12.96 -2.56
CA GLU A 413 3.70 -12.72 -3.99
C GLU A 413 4.05 -11.25 -4.25
N TYR A 414 4.64 -10.94 -5.40
CA TYR A 414 4.98 -9.58 -5.79
C TYR A 414 4.90 -9.38 -7.31
N HIS A 415 4.81 -8.13 -7.74
CA HIS A 415 5.03 -7.72 -9.12
C HIS A 415 6.10 -6.61 -9.18
N LEU A 416 6.63 -6.38 -10.37
CA LEU A 416 7.69 -5.41 -10.62
C LEU A 416 7.16 -4.20 -11.36
N GLU A 417 7.65 -3.02 -11.01
CA GLU A 417 7.44 -1.78 -11.76
C GLU A 417 8.79 -1.16 -12.12
N LEU A 418 8.94 -0.76 -13.38
CA LEU A 418 10.10 0.02 -13.85
C LEU A 418 9.70 1.49 -13.88
N SER A 419 10.25 2.26 -12.95
CA SER A 419 9.98 3.69 -12.80
C SER A 419 11.05 4.51 -13.51
N THR A 420 10.59 5.36 -14.46
CA THR A 420 11.46 6.18 -15.31
C THR A 420 11.66 7.59 -14.77
N ARG A 421 12.35 8.43 -15.52
CA ARG A 421 12.78 9.77 -15.15
C ARG A 421 11.61 10.70 -14.74
N PRO A 422 11.65 11.33 -13.55
CA PRO A 422 10.68 12.33 -13.14
C PRO A 422 11.01 13.71 -13.76
N GLU A 423 10.03 14.62 -13.77
CA GLU A 423 10.22 16.01 -14.26
C GLU A 423 11.36 16.74 -13.53
N ASN A 424 11.43 16.60 -12.20
CA ASN A 424 12.47 17.17 -11.37
C ASN A 424 13.58 16.16 -11.14
N SER A 425 14.60 16.15 -12.00
CA SER A 425 15.72 15.22 -11.94
C SER A 425 17.06 15.91 -12.20
N ILE A 426 18.14 15.27 -11.76
CA ILE A 426 19.53 15.67 -12.05
C ILE A 426 20.14 14.73 -13.08
N GLY A 427 21.19 15.16 -13.78
CA GLY A 427 21.88 14.38 -14.81
C GLY A 427 21.44 14.69 -16.24
N SER A 428 22.23 14.24 -17.23
CA SER A 428 21.95 14.42 -18.64
C SER A 428 20.93 13.41 -19.18
N ASP A 429 20.39 13.71 -20.37
CA ASP A 429 19.45 12.79 -21.04
C ASP A 429 20.12 11.45 -21.39
N GLU A 430 21.38 11.49 -21.81
CA GLU A 430 22.15 10.29 -22.17
C GLU A 430 22.42 9.40 -20.95
N GLU A 431 22.69 9.99 -19.78
CA GLU A 431 22.90 9.23 -18.53
C GLU A 431 21.61 8.54 -18.08
N TRP A 432 20.46 9.23 -18.20
CA TRP A 432 19.15 8.67 -17.89
C TRP A 432 18.77 7.54 -18.85
N GLU A 433 18.95 7.75 -20.16
CA GLU A 433 18.68 6.72 -21.18
C GLU A 433 19.54 5.48 -20.94
N ALA A 434 20.82 5.65 -20.65
CA ALA A 434 21.72 4.53 -20.35
C ALA A 434 21.30 3.76 -19.09
N ALA A 435 20.89 4.48 -18.03
CA ALA A 435 20.45 3.86 -16.78
C ALA A 435 19.11 3.12 -16.93
N GLU A 436 18.13 3.73 -17.60
CA GLU A 436 16.82 3.10 -17.86
C GLU A 436 16.97 1.86 -18.74
N ASN A 437 17.77 1.94 -19.81
CA ASN A 437 18.04 0.80 -20.67
C ASN A 437 18.74 -0.33 -19.90
N GLY A 438 19.71 -0.02 -19.04
CA GLY A 438 20.37 -1.01 -18.20
C GLY A 438 19.43 -1.78 -17.29
N LEU A 439 18.45 -1.09 -16.66
CA LEU A 439 17.42 -1.74 -15.84
C LEU A 439 16.45 -2.57 -16.71
N ARG A 440 16.02 -2.02 -17.85
CA ARG A 440 15.10 -2.71 -18.78
C ARG A 440 15.71 -3.99 -19.34
N GLU A 441 16.92 -3.92 -19.85
CA GLU A 441 17.63 -5.07 -20.40
C GLU A 441 17.82 -6.17 -19.35
N ALA A 442 18.12 -5.80 -18.10
CA ALA A 442 18.23 -6.78 -17.02
C ALA A 442 16.92 -7.51 -16.75
N LEU A 443 15.78 -6.79 -16.73
CA LEU A 443 14.44 -7.39 -16.54
C LEU A 443 14.05 -8.29 -17.71
N GLU A 444 14.31 -7.85 -18.95
CA GLU A 444 14.00 -8.60 -20.17
C GLU A 444 14.82 -9.90 -20.27
N GLU A 445 16.12 -9.85 -19.97
CA GLU A 445 16.97 -11.06 -19.97
C GLU A 445 16.59 -12.07 -18.88
N LEU A 446 16.12 -11.58 -17.74
CA LEU A 446 15.60 -12.43 -16.67
C LEU A 446 14.19 -12.97 -16.98
N ASN A 447 13.58 -12.55 -18.11
CA ASN A 447 12.19 -12.84 -18.48
C ASN A 447 11.20 -12.49 -17.37
N LEU A 448 11.44 -11.39 -16.64
CA LEU A 448 10.57 -10.92 -15.56
C LEU A 448 9.54 -9.94 -16.12
N PRO A 449 8.24 -10.23 -15.98
CA PRO A 449 7.20 -9.28 -16.35
C PRO A 449 7.24 -8.05 -15.43
N TYR A 450 7.13 -6.87 -16.01
CA TYR A 450 7.08 -5.61 -15.27
C TYR A 450 6.05 -4.65 -15.86
N ILE A 451 5.60 -3.71 -15.05
CA ILE A 451 4.75 -2.59 -15.44
C ILE A 451 5.65 -1.36 -15.60
N LEU A 452 5.47 -0.61 -16.68
CA LEU A 452 6.18 0.66 -16.86
C LEU A 452 5.44 1.75 -16.08
N ASN A 453 6.14 2.40 -15.14
CA ASN A 453 5.65 3.51 -14.33
C ASN A 453 6.42 4.78 -14.71
N GLU A 454 5.87 5.54 -15.66
CA GLU A 454 6.54 6.71 -16.22
C GLU A 454 6.59 7.86 -15.21
N GLY A 455 7.78 8.43 -15.02
CA GLY A 455 7.97 9.63 -14.19
C GLY A 455 8.07 9.41 -12.68
N ASP A 456 8.06 8.16 -12.18
CA ASP A 456 8.12 7.85 -10.74
C ASP A 456 9.54 7.47 -10.25
N GLY A 457 10.57 7.68 -11.05
CA GLY A 457 11.98 7.46 -10.67
C GLY A 457 12.43 8.39 -9.54
N ALA A 458 13.57 8.08 -8.92
CA ALA A 458 14.20 8.99 -7.98
C ALA A 458 14.80 10.20 -8.74
N PHE A 459 15.00 11.32 -8.06
CA PHE A 459 15.58 12.51 -8.71
C PHE A 459 16.99 12.28 -9.30
N TYR A 460 17.68 11.22 -8.89
CA TYR A 460 19.05 10.86 -9.28
C TYR A 460 19.17 9.59 -10.11
N GLY A 461 18.10 8.85 -10.35
CA GLY A 461 18.15 7.63 -11.16
C GLY A 461 16.82 6.86 -11.25
N PRO A 462 16.68 6.02 -12.30
CA PRO A 462 15.53 5.15 -12.46
C PRO A 462 15.58 4.00 -11.46
N LYS A 463 14.43 3.34 -11.25
CA LYS A 463 14.31 2.29 -10.26
C LYS A 463 13.43 1.13 -10.71
N ILE A 464 13.71 -0.06 -10.19
CA ILE A 464 12.82 -1.21 -10.21
C ILE A 464 12.21 -1.32 -8.82
N ASP A 465 10.89 -1.18 -8.73
CA ASP A 465 10.13 -1.33 -7.49
C ASP A 465 9.48 -2.70 -7.40
N PHE A 466 9.56 -3.31 -6.23
CA PHE A 466 8.92 -4.58 -5.90
C PHE A 466 7.68 -4.28 -5.07
N HIS A 467 6.52 -4.49 -5.68
CA HIS A 467 5.22 -4.33 -5.04
C HIS A 467 4.74 -5.66 -4.48
N LEU A 468 4.91 -5.81 -3.18
CA LEU A 468 4.51 -6.98 -2.42
C LEU A 468 2.98 -7.00 -2.28
N ARG A 469 2.35 -8.18 -2.52
CA ARG A 469 0.93 -8.40 -2.35
C ARG A 469 0.65 -9.09 -1.02
N ASP A 470 -0.17 -8.46 -0.18
CA ASP A 470 -0.58 -9.06 1.09
C ASP A 470 -1.78 -10.02 0.94
N CYS A 471 -2.13 -10.73 2.01
CA CYS A 471 -3.25 -11.68 2.01
C CYS A 471 -4.64 -11.06 1.78
N LEU A 472 -4.76 -9.73 1.81
CA LEU A 472 -5.96 -8.98 1.48
C LEU A 472 -5.95 -8.44 0.04
N GLY A 473 -4.92 -8.80 -0.74
CA GLY A 473 -4.74 -8.35 -2.12
C GLY A 473 -4.25 -6.90 -2.27
N ARG A 474 -3.88 -6.21 -1.17
CA ARG A 474 -3.30 -4.86 -1.22
C ARG A 474 -1.83 -4.95 -1.61
N THR A 475 -1.36 -3.97 -2.35
CA THR A 475 0.04 -3.87 -2.78
C THR A 475 0.82 -2.88 -1.93
N TRP A 476 2.08 -3.23 -1.62
CA TRP A 476 2.99 -2.44 -0.80
C TRP A 476 4.36 -2.37 -1.47
N GLN A 477 4.80 -1.19 -1.86
CA GLN A 477 6.17 -0.97 -2.29
C GLN A 477 7.12 -1.21 -1.10
N CYS A 478 7.94 -2.25 -1.20
CA CYS A 478 8.92 -2.62 -0.16
C CYS A 478 10.33 -2.71 -0.75
N GLY A 479 10.61 -3.65 -1.62
CA GLY A 479 11.89 -3.76 -2.29
C GLY A 479 12.07 -2.71 -3.38
N THR A 480 13.30 -2.24 -3.56
CA THR A 480 13.65 -1.28 -4.63
C THR A 480 15.10 -1.49 -5.05
N ILE A 481 15.37 -1.39 -6.33
CA ILE A 481 16.70 -1.32 -6.94
C ILE A 481 16.78 -0.01 -7.71
N GLN A 482 17.76 0.85 -7.38
CA GLN A 482 17.97 2.13 -8.06
C GLN A 482 19.37 2.16 -8.64
N LEU A 483 19.48 2.41 -9.93
CA LEU A 483 20.77 2.58 -10.62
C LEU A 483 21.15 4.06 -10.59
N ASP A 484 22.31 4.37 -10.03
CA ASP A 484 22.76 5.74 -9.79
C ASP A 484 24.14 5.98 -10.43
N MET A 485 24.19 6.91 -11.36
CA MET A 485 25.41 7.42 -11.97
C MET A 485 25.74 8.84 -11.47
N GLN A 486 24.88 9.48 -10.70
CA GLN A 486 24.97 10.88 -10.31
C GLN A 486 25.75 11.10 -9.01
N LEU A 487 25.41 10.35 -7.95
CA LEU A 487 26.11 10.50 -6.67
C LEU A 487 27.60 10.13 -6.75
N PRO A 488 28.03 9.08 -7.49
CA PRO A 488 29.44 8.83 -7.75
C PRO A 488 30.19 10.03 -8.34
N GLN A 489 29.56 10.81 -9.23
CA GLN A 489 30.16 12.03 -9.80
C GLN A 489 30.20 13.17 -8.76
N ARG A 490 29.10 13.41 -8.05
CA ARG A 490 28.99 14.50 -7.09
C ARG A 490 29.93 14.36 -5.90
N PHE A 491 30.24 13.11 -5.50
CA PHE A 491 31.22 12.80 -4.43
C PHE A 491 32.63 12.56 -4.95
N ASP A 492 32.84 12.67 -6.27
CA ASP A 492 34.11 12.43 -6.95
C ASP A 492 34.80 11.11 -6.53
N ILE A 493 33.99 10.05 -6.36
CA ILE A 493 34.53 8.72 -6.03
C ILE A 493 35.18 8.10 -7.26
N THR A 494 36.33 7.46 -7.07
CA THR A 494 37.10 6.83 -8.15
C THR A 494 37.71 5.50 -7.72
N TYR A 495 38.10 4.68 -8.70
CA TYR A 495 38.92 3.49 -8.51
C TYR A 495 40.05 3.48 -9.54
N ILE A 496 41.13 2.71 -9.29
CA ILE A 496 42.20 2.48 -10.24
C ILE A 496 41.83 1.30 -11.13
N GLY A 497 41.74 1.56 -12.43
CA GLY A 497 41.45 0.56 -13.46
C GLY A 497 42.62 -0.39 -13.76
N GLN A 498 42.39 -1.33 -14.64
CA GLN A 498 43.42 -2.25 -15.13
C GLN A 498 44.53 -1.52 -15.92
N ASP A 499 44.17 -0.39 -16.51
CA ASP A 499 45.08 0.52 -17.23
C ASP A 499 45.94 1.40 -16.31
N GLY A 500 45.71 1.34 -15.00
CA GLY A 500 46.37 2.18 -13.99
C GLY A 500 45.80 3.58 -13.86
N GLU A 501 44.77 3.92 -14.62
CA GLU A 501 44.12 5.23 -14.59
C GLU A 501 42.94 5.26 -13.62
N LYS A 502 42.46 6.47 -13.28
CA LYS A 502 41.28 6.66 -12.45
C LYS A 502 39.99 6.55 -13.26
N HIS A 503 39.10 5.71 -12.80
CA HIS A 503 37.78 5.54 -13.38
C HIS A 503 36.69 5.78 -12.30
N ARG A 504 35.44 6.02 -12.74
CA ARG A 504 34.29 6.23 -11.88
C ARG A 504 33.45 4.97 -11.80
N PRO A 505 33.13 4.46 -10.59
CA PRO A 505 32.23 3.32 -10.46
C PRO A 505 30.79 3.74 -10.69
N VAL A 506 29.94 2.76 -11.03
CA VAL A 506 28.48 2.86 -10.99
C VAL A 506 28.01 2.36 -9.62
N MET A 507 26.86 2.84 -9.17
CA MET A 507 26.31 2.50 -7.87
C MET A 507 24.88 2.02 -7.99
N ILE A 508 24.54 0.95 -7.27
CA ILE A 508 23.15 0.54 -7.01
C ILE A 508 22.83 0.84 -5.55
N HIS A 509 21.68 1.49 -5.33
CA HIS A 509 21.00 1.54 -4.05
C HIS A 509 19.94 0.45 -4.03
N ARG A 510 19.81 -0.30 -2.95
CA ARG A 510 18.75 -1.29 -2.86
C ARG A 510 18.28 -1.53 -1.44
N VAL A 511 17.01 -1.86 -1.33
CA VAL A 511 16.34 -2.36 -0.13
C VAL A 511 15.55 -3.61 -0.48
N ALA A 512 15.42 -4.56 0.44
CA ALA A 512 14.58 -5.74 0.30
C ALA A 512 13.28 -5.62 1.11
N PHE A 513 13.39 -5.26 2.39
CA PHE A 513 12.24 -4.97 3.24
C PHE A 513 11.72 -3.54 3.09
N GLY A 514 12.59 -2.61 2.69
CA GLY A 514 12.35 -1.18 2.69
C GLY A 514 12.44 -0.61 4.11
N SER A 515 11.31 -0.28 4.73
CA SER A 515 11.24 0.06 6.15
C SER A 515 10.95 -1.19 6.96
N ILE A 516 11.82 -1.53 7.91
CA ILE A 516 11.61 -2.65 8.85
C ILE A 516 10.30 -2.47 9.62
N GLU A 517 9.98 -1.25 10.03
CA GLU A 517 8.75 -0.92 10.73
C GLU A 517 7.52 -1.19 9.87
N ARG A 518 7.52 -0.74 8.60
CA ARG A 518 6.43 -1.03 7.63
C ARG A 518 6.32 -2.53 7.39
N PHE A 519 7.42 -3.21 7.17
CA PHE A 519 7.41 -4.65 6.93
C PHE A 519 6.86 -5.44 8.12
N ILE A 520 7.18 -5.05 9.36
CA ILE A 520 6.58 -5.61 10.58
C ILE A 520 5.06 -5.35 10.59
N GLY A 521 4.62 -4.15 10.25
CA GLY A 521 3.20 -3.83 10.12
C GLY A 521 2.49 -4.74 9.12
N ILE A 522 3.09 -4.95 7.94
CA ILE A 522 2.58 -5.87 6.91
C ILE A 522 2.53 -7.31 7.44
N LEU A 523 3.58 -7.79 8.13
CA LEU A 523 3.60 -9.14 8.71
C LEU A 523 2.51 -9.33 9.78
N ILE A 524 2.27 -8.34 10.64
CA ILE A 524 1.20 -8.39 11.64
C ILE A 524 -0.16 -8.59 10.97
N GLU A 525 -0.44 -7.84 9.90
CA GLU A 525 -1.69 -7.93 9.15
C GLU A 525 -1.78 -9.22 8.32
N HIS A 526 -0.69 -9.60 7.65
CA HIS A 526 -0.61 -10.80 6.82
C HIS A 526 -0.90 -12.07 7.63
N TYR A 527 -0.24 -12.23 8.76
CA TYR A 527 -0.45 -13.36 9.66
C TYR A 527 -1.61 -13.18 10.65
N ALA A 528 -2.31 -12.05 10.63
CA ALA A 528 -3.33 -11.71 11.64
C ALA A 528 -2.80 -11.87 13.09
N GLY A 529 -1.52 -11.57 13.31
CA GLY A 529 -0.80 -11.78 14.57
C GLY A 529 -0.42 -13.24 14.87
N LYS A 530 -0.83 -14.20 14.04
CA LYS A 530 -0.48 -15.63 14.19
C LYS A 530 0.87 -15.92 13.53
N PHE A 531 1.92 -15.31 14.02
CA PHE A 531 3.25 -15.51 13.44
C PHE A 531 3.66 -16.97 13.33
N PRO A 532 4.45 -17.36 12.29
CA PRO A 532 5.13 -18.65 12.25
C PRO A 532 6.00 -18.85 13.49
N VAL A 533 6.25 -20.08 13.88
CA VAL A 533 6.96 -20.38 15.14
C VAL A 533 8.30 -19.69 15.24
N TRP A 534 9.07 -19.64 14.17
CA TRP A 534 10.38 -19.00 14.17
C TRP A 534 10.35 -17.48 14.41
N LEU A 535 9.24 -16.79 14.02
CA LEU A 535 9.03 -15.37 14.23
C LEU A 535 8.29 -15.04 15.54
N ALA A 536 7.48 -15.95 16.08
CA ALA A 536 6.61 -15.68 17.20
C ALA A 536 7.40 -15.13 18.41
N PRO A 537 7.02 -13.99 19.00
CA PRO A 537 7.72 -13.43 20.17
C PRO A 537 7.82 -14.41 21.34
N THR A 538 6.73 -15.11 21.63
CA THR A 538 6.65 -16.25 22.54
C THR A 538 6.29 -17.47 21.73
N GLN A 539 7.14 -18.50 21.69
CA GLN A 539 6.92 -19.71 20.90
C GLN A 539 6.14 -20.77 21.68
N VAL A 540 6.41 -20.83 22.96
CA VAL A 540 5.83 -21.84 23.87
C VAL A 540 5.36 -21.17 25.16
N ARG A 541 4.17 -21.53 25.62
CA ARG A 541 3.69 -21.20 26.96
C ARG A 541 3.45 -22.48 27.75
N ILE A 542 4.11 -22.62 28.88
CA ILE A 542 3.93 -23.74 29.80
C ILE A 542 2.82 -23.40 30.78
N LEU A 543 1.88 -24.34 30.95
CA LEU A 543 0.68 -24.16 31.75
C LEU A 543 0.63 -25.23 32.84
N PRO A 544 1.25 -25.04 34.02
CA PRO A 544 1.10 -25.96 35.13
C PRO A 544 -0.36 -25.95 35.60
N ILE A 545 -0.93 -27.16 35.81
CA ILE A 545 -2.32 -27.31 36.27
C ILE A 545 -2.49 -26.93 37.75
N SER A 546 -1.41 -26.93 38.51
CA SER A 546 -1.30 -26.53 39.90
C SER A 546 0.13 -26.06 40.19
N ASP A 547 0.30 -25.24 41.23
CA ASP A 547 1.59 -24.81 41.75
C ASP A 547 2.55 -25.92 42.16
N LYS A 548 1.99 -27.12 42.52
CA LYS A 548 2.76 -28.32 42.78
C LYS A 548 3.67 -28.76 41.64
N TYR A 549 3.36 -28.38 40.41
CA TYR A 549 4.10 -28.76 39.22
C TYR A 549 5.00 -27.64 38.67
N ASN A 550 5.14 -26.53 39.41
CA ASN A 550 5.98 -25.41 39.00
C ASN A 550 7.46 -25.79 38.88
N ASP A 551 7.96 -26.73 39.71
CA ASP A 551 9.33 -27.20 39.59
C ASP A 551 9.57 -27.91 38.25
N TYR A 552 8.65 -28.81 37.85
CA TYR A 552 8.73 -29.45 36.55
C TYR A 552 8.52 -28.47 35.39
N ALA A 553 7.61 -27.49 35.51
CA ALA A 553 7.42 -26.44 34.52
C ALA A 553 8.72 -25.62 34.33
N ASN A 554 9.45 -25.35 35.41
CA ASN A 554 10.75 -24.66 35.31
C ASN A 554 11.85 -25.54 34.68
N GLU A 555 11.84 -26.87 34.93
CA GLU A 555 12.71 -27.82 34.26
C GLU A 555 12.46 -27.81 32.73
N VAL A 556 11.19 -27.88 32.31
CA VAL A 556 10.77 -27.81 30.90
C VAL A 556 11.17 -26.48 30.30
N LYS A 557 10.92 -25.37 31.00
CA LYS A 557 11.34 -24.01 30.55
C LYS A 557 12.83 -23.95 30.31
N LYS A 558 13.63 -24.44 31.24
CA LYS A 558 15.09 -24.44 31.14
C LYS A 558 15.56 -25.23 29.92
N ALA A 559 15.02 -26.44 29.73
CA ALA A 559 15.40 -27.29 28.61
C ALA A 559 15.11 -26.65 27.25
N LEU A 560 13.96 -25.99 27.11
CA LEU A 560 13.59 -25.22 25.90
C LEU A 560 14.46 -23.98 25.71
N PHE A 561 14.67 -23.23 26.79
CA PHE A 561 15.50 -22.00 26.75
C PHE A 561 16.95 -22.28 26.35
N ASP A 562 17.54 -23.38 26.86
CA ASP A 562 18.91 -23.79 26.53
C ASP A 562 19.04 -24.17 25.02
N ARG A 563 17.94 -24.41 24.33
CA ARG A 563 17.86 -24.60 22.86
C ARG A 563 17.48 -23.36 22.09
N GLY A 564 17.39 -22.21 22.77
CA GLY A 564 17.07 -20.92 22.16
C GLY A 564 15.60 -20.72 21.84
N ILE A 565 14.71 -21.56 22.39
CA ILE A 565 13.25 -21.41 22.26
C ILE A 565 12.76 -20.36 23.26
N ARG A 566 11.93 -19.42 22.78
CA ARG A 566 11.31 -18.37 23.58
C ARG A 566 10.08 -18.92 24.32
N VAL A 567 10.23 -19.10 25.62
CA VAL A 567 9.28 -19.81 26.46
C VAL A 567 8.88 -19.01 27.69
N GLU A 568 7.60 -19.01 27.99
CA GLU A 568 6.99 -18.40 29.19
C GLU A 568 6.30 -19.47 30.03
N ILE A 569 6.16 -19.23 31.33
CA ILE A 569 5.31 -20.02 32.24
C ILE A 569 4.15 -19.15 32.68
N ASP A 570 2.95 -19.69 32.65
CA ASP A 570 1.78 -19.11 33.31
C ASP A 570 1.49 -19.88 34.61
N ASP A 571 2.13 -19.46 35.68
CA ASP A 571 2.03 -20.04 37.02
C ASP A 571 0.93 -19.43 37.89
N ARG A 572 0.10 -18.52 37.31
CA ARG A 572 -1.01 -17.91 38.03
C ARG A 572 -1.98 -18.97 38.56
N ALA A 573 -2.57 -18.70 39.73
CA ALA A 573 -3.58 -19.54 40.36
C ALA A 573 -4.94 -19.45 39.65
N GLU A 574 -4.96 -19.84 38.35
CA GLU A 574 -6.11 -19.79 37.46
C GLU A 574 -6.42 -21.17 36.87
N LYS A 575 -7.68 -21.36 36.44
CA LYS A 575 -8.09 -22.63 35.79
C LYS A 575 -7.33 -22.83 34.48
N THR A 576 -6.90 -24.05 34.19
CA THR A 576 -6.17 -24.41 32.97
C THR A 576 -6.87 -23.94 31.70
N GLY A 577 -8.21 -24.05 31.62
CA GLY A 577 -8.99 -23.55 30.47
C GLY A 577 -8.90 -22.04 30.27
N PHE A 578 -8.78 -21.27 31.36
CA PHE A 578 -8.57 -19.82 31.30
C PHE A 578 -7.17 -19.51 30.75
N LYS A 579 -6.13 -20.16 31.27
CA LYS A 579 -4.74 -20.01 30.81
C LYS A 579 -4.59 -20.38 29.32
N ILE A 580 -5.26 -21.45 28.86
CA ILE A 580 -5.30 -21.83 27.43
C ILE A 580 -5.93 -20.74 26.60
N ARG A 581 -7.09 -20.19 27.02
CA ARG A 581 -7.76 -19.10 26.31
C ARG A 581 -6.88 -17.85 26.20
N GLU A 582 -6.22 -17.47 27.28
CA GLU A 582 -5.29 -16.33 27.28
C GLU A 582 -4.12 -16.55 26.30
N ALA A 583 -3.52 -17.74 26.30
CA ALA A 583 -2.46 -18.11 25.36
C ALA A 583 -2.94 -18.07 23.90
N GLN A 584 -4.17 -18.51 23.64
CA GLN A 584 -4.79 -18.43 22.30
C GLN A 584 -5.05 -16.99 21.87
N LEU A 585 -5.51 -16.11 22.77
CA LEU A 585 -5.71 -14.69 22.50
C LEU A 585 -4.36 -14.01 22.16
N GLN A 586 -3.29 -14.40 22.84
CA GLN A 586 -1.92 -13.96 22.57
C GLN A 586 -1.29 -14.62 21.34
N LYS A 587 -2.04 -15.47 20.61
CA LYS A 587 -1.60 -16.15 19.37
C LYS A 587 -0.34 -17.02 19.54
N ILE A 588 -0.10 -17.54 20.74
CA ILE A 588 1.08 -18.36 21.05
C ILE A 588 1.00 -19.69 20.29
N PRO A 589 2.05 -20.09 19.53
CA PRO A 589 2.02 -21.31 18.71
C PRO A 589 1.79 -22.58 19.49
N TYR A 590 2.48 -22.77 20.63
CA TYR A 590 2.39 -23.98 21.42
C TYR A 590 2.10 -23.69 22.90
N MET A 591 1.22 -24.50 23.47
CA MET A 591 0.93 -24.56 24.90
C MET A 591 1.31 -25.96 25.41
N LEU A 592 2.11 -26.02 26.48
CA LEU A 592 2.49 -27.25 27.14
C LEU A 592 1.79 -27.34 28.50
N ILE A 593 0.82 -28.23 28.63
CA ILE A 593 0.12 -28.47 29.87
C ILE A 593 0.94 -29.49 30.66
N VAL A 594 1.25 -29.19 31.91
CA VAL A 594 2.02 -30.05 32.80
C VAL A 594 1.28 -30.28 34.10
N GLY A 595 1.13 -31.56 34.45
CA GLY A 595 0.45 -32.06 35.64
C GLY A 595 1.22 -33.22 36.27
N GLU A 596 0.53 -34.00 37.08
CA GLU A 596 1.12 -35.11 37.82
C GLU A 596 1.74 -36.15 36.89
N LYS A 597 1.00 -36.55 35.86
CA LYS A 597 1.42 -37.54 34.88
C LYS A 597 2.64 -37.08 34.09
N GLU A 598 2.58 -35.87 33.57
CA GLU A 598 3.66 -35.30 32.79
C GLU A 598 4.94 -35.14 33.61
N ALA A 599 4.81 -34.75 34.89
CA ALA A 599 5.97 -34.62 35.80
C ALA A 599 6.58 -35.96 36.13
N ALA A 600 5.76 -37.03 36.33
CA ALA A 600 6.22 -38.39 36.62
C ALA A 600 6.90 -39.02 35.40
N ASP A 601 6.29 -38.91 34.22
CA ASP A 601 6.70 -39.60 32.99
C ASP A 601 7.72 -38.77 32.15
N LYS A 602 8.08 -37.56 32.59
CA LYS A 602 8.94 -36.61 31.84
C LYS A 602 8.42 -36.29 30.44
N THR A 603 7.09 -36.15 30.34
CA THR A 603 6.37 -35.80 29.12
C THR A 603 5.78 -34.39 29.21
N VAL A 604 5.21 -33.91 28.09
CA VAL A 604 4.43 -32.70 28.01
C VAL A 604 3.16 -32.94 27.21
N SER A 605 2.02 -32.42 27.68
CA SER A 605 0.78 -32.48 26.94
C SER A 605 0.72 -31.27 26.02
N VAL A 606 0.89 -31.51 24.72
CA VAL A 606 1.06 -30.45 23.69
C VAL A 606 -0.29 -30.05 23.12
N ARG A 607 -0.51 -28.74 23.08
CA ARG A 607 -1.61 -28.11 22.35
C ARG A 607 -1.06 -27.09 21.37
N SER A 608 -1.37 -27.25 20.11
CA SER A 608 -1.02 -26.28 19.06
C SER A 608 -2.11 -25.22 18.94
N ARG A 609 -1.72 -23.99 18.62
CA ARG A 609 -2.62 -22.89 18.28
C ARG A 609 -3.54 -23.25 17.10
N ASP A 610 -2.97 -23.91 16.09
CA ASP A 610 -3.61 -24.12 14.79
C ASP A 610 -4.35 -25.47 14.71
N ASN A 611 -3.81 -26.52 15.37
CA ASN A 611 -4.36 -27.88 15.30
C ASN A 611 -5.09 -28.36 16.59
N GLY A 612 -5.13 -27.52 17.62
CA GLY A 612 -5.73 -27.89 18.89
C GLY A 612 -4.87 -28.88 19.68
N GLU A 613 -5.50 -29.92 20.29
CA GLU A 613 -4.81 -30.90 21.10
C GLU A 613 -4.02 -31.87 20.22
N VAL A 614 -2.72 -31.99 20.49
CA VAL A 614 -1.80 -32.88 19.74
C VAL A 614 -1.58 -34.20 20.48
N GLY A 615 -1.53 -34.13 21.80
CA GLY A 615 -1.32 -35.30 22.67
C GLY A 615 -0.13 -35.14 23.61
N SER A 616 0.17 -36.22 24.37
CA SER A 616 1.31 -36.26 25.29
C SER A 616 2.51 -36.89 24.61
N ILE A 617 3.64 -36.21 24.60
CA ILE A 617 4.91 -36.67 24.01
C ILE A 617 6.06 -36.41 24.98
N SER A 618 7.21 -37.06 24.76
CA SER A 618 8.39 -36.80 25.58
C SER A 618 8.90 -35.36 25.37
N LEU A 619 9.50 -34.78 26.41
CA LEU A 619 10.07 -33.43 26.32
C LEU A 619 11.13 -33.36 25.21
N ASP A 620 11.98 -34.39 25.07
CA ASP A 620 13.02 -34.43 24.04
C ASP A 620 12.46 -34.45 22.62
N GLU A 621 11.37 -35.20 22.39
CA GLU A 621 10.67 -35.26 21.12
C GLU A 621 10.07 -33.89 20.76
N PHE A 622 9.43 -33.23 21.73
CA PHE A 622 8.90 -31.88 21.52
C PHE A 622 10.02 -30.88 21.18
N ILE A 623 11.13 -30.90 21.90
CA ILE A 623 12.30 -30.03 21.65
C ILE A 623 12.84 -30.28 20.23
N THR A 624 12.96 -31.50 19.79
CA THR A 624 13.43 -31.84 18.45
C THR A 624 12.49 -31.26 17.39
N THR A 625 11.20 -31.52 17.52
CA THR A 625 10.17 -31.06 16.57
C THR A 625 10.13 -29.56 16.46
N ILE A 626 10.10 -28.81 17.57
CA ILE A 626 10.02 -27.37 17.53
C ILE A 626 11.34 -26.73 17.02
N SER A 627 12.48 -27.35 17.31
CA SER A 627 13.78 -26.87 16.80
C SER A 627 13.86 -26.99 15.28
N GLU A 628 13.46 -28.14 14.72
CA GLU A 628 13.37 -28.36 13.28
C GLU A 628 12.41 -27.37 12.60
N GLU A 629 11.25 -27.09 13.23
CA GLU A 629 10.29 -26.12 12.71
C GLU A 629 10.87 -24.68 12.70
N VAL A 630 11.58 -24.30 13.74
CA VAL A 630 12.25 -22.99 13.83
C VAL A 630 13.39 -22.87 12.80
N GLU A 631 14.21 -23.91 12.63
CA GLU A 631 15.33 -23.92 11.69
C GLU A 631 14.88 -23.91 10.23
N SER A 632 13.83 -24.66 9.91
CA SER A 632 13.26 -24.72 8.56
C SER A 632 12.53 -23.44 8.15
N ARG A 633 12.25 -22.53 9.08
CA ARG A 633 11.44 -21.30 8.87
C ARG A 633 10.10 -21.58 8.19
N LYS A 634 9.49 -22.70 8.55
CA LYS A 634 8.24 -23.14 7.95
C LYS A 634 7.15 -22.07 8.14
N ASN A 635 6.56 -21.62 7.02
CA ASN A 635 5.37 -20.80 7.03
C ASN A 635 4.14 -21.69 6.98
N VAL A 636 3.27 -21.54 7.97
CA VAL A 636 1.93 -22.11 7.95
C VAL A 636 0.97 -20.97 7.73
N ILE A 637 0.77 -20.60 6.46
CA ILE A 637 -0.37 -19.76 6.08
C ILE A 637 -1.51 -20.74 5.90
N GLN A 638 -2.46 -20.75 6.83
CA GLN A 638 -3.74 -21.44 6.62
C GLN A 638 -4.64 -20.49 5.84
N ASP A 639 -5.18 -20.99 4.72
CA ASP A 639 -6.23 -20.38 3.91
C ASP A 639 -7.49 -20.05 4.72
#